data_c69b1700a640c11e3bc5e4a60df153b7
#
_entry.id   c69b1700a640c11e3bc5e4a60df153b7
#
_cell.length_a   1.000
_cell.length_b   1.000
_cell.length_c   1.000
_cell.angle_alpha   90.00
_cell.angle_beta   90.00
_cell.angle_gamma   90.00
#
_symmetry.space_group_name_H-M   'P 1'
#
loop_
_entity.id
_entity.type
_entity.pdbx_description
1 polymer ?
#
loop_
_entity_poly.entity_id
_entity_poly.type
_entity_poly.pdbx_seq_one_letter_code
_entity_poly.pdbx_strand_id
1 'polypeptide(L)'
;MLTSGRIAVTLALFHFSVGWVAADMVQLDEANWSTYVPAGKEVDAIYGDYALRSDRLMVVVGRAVATRHANMTVKNVGGALIDFTRRDVQSDQLSCFYPHGTAYTLEGPVDWPKELGATDQGWRIAFRAKPIDGSRAAQLEGLRIIVGYELSDGLDYLVVRSLITNTSEQAVELELADEMRADGEFKSGLNTQLNLWWCYDPHWRQAYGVQPADERFVLYAGRPEGKGSSRLEYRPASGGQAHVIAPGKSLTFERRIFPAADSLGTQAIARRLRGEQLVAAAIAVRDSAGPVANAVVRIKAGDAAIGAGRANEEGKLVVEVPAGDYRCQVAAVGRPEQMFEVRAVAGRNDWEFRLPSPGHFEATVIDEMGSGIPCKVAFYGQGVADPDFGPDSAVHGVRNLWYTHDGRVRVELLPGRYEVVISHGPEYDAIIRSVDVAAGETSHVDAMLRRSVDTSGWLSADLHSHSTPSGDNTASQRGRVLNLLAEHLEFIPCTEHQRLSTYEPHLKHFGANHRVLTCTGMELTGQPLPINHQNAFPLVLRERTQDGGAPQIDAHPEVQIERLAMWDDASDKVVQINHPNIAQMIGDRDLDGRPDEGFRKMFHYADVIEVHPPQMIFADLTVGEGGPRDRGNAIVNWMQLLNLGYRVPGVVNTDAHWNFHGSGWIRNYIRSSTDDPADADLMEICHALEKGRVVMTNGPFMTVSAMSGETSVDPGDDLTVVDGEVQLQVRVECPNWLDVNRVQVFINGRPVEEHTYTRRTHGQMFGNGAVKFDNALSVTLNQDAHIIVATGGDEGQLARVYGPDQALAVPTAVSNPIFCDVDGGGFTPNGDMLGRALPVEPGHRPTHGHDHELPR
;
A
#
# COMPACT_ATOMS: atom_id res chain seq x y z
N MET A 1 -9.76 -72.01 -27.90
CA MET A 1 -10.89 -71.89 -26.94
C MET A 1 -10.57 -70.67 -26.06
N LEU A 2 -11.27 -69.62 -26.35
CA LEU A 2 -11.13 -68.32 -25.68
C LEU A 2 -12.23 -68.20 -24.62
N THR A 3 -11.86 -68.05 -23.34
CA THR A 3 -12.80 -67.79 -22.26
C THR A 3 -12.70 -66.33 -21.88
N SER A 4 -13.78 -65.60 -22.15
CA SER A 4 -13.97 -64.19 -21.76
C SER A 4 -14.28 -64.09 -20.27
N GLY A 5 -13.33 -63.48 -19.51
CA GLY A 5 -13.58 -63.03 -18.14
C GLY A 5 -14.17 -61.61 -18.12
N ARG A 6 -15.39 -61.47 -17.61
CA ARG A 6 -16.02 -60.17 -17.28
C ARG A 6 -15.50 -59.71 -15.92
N ILE A 7 -14.82 -58.56 -15.93
CA ILE A 7 -14.48 -57.82 -14.68
C ILE A 7 -15.67 -56.93 -14.36
N ALA A 8 -16.34 -57.20 -13.25
CA ALA A 8 -17.35 -56.32 -12.68
C ALA A 8 -16.63 -55.25 -11.87
N VAL A 9 -16.70 -54.01 -12.33
CA VAL A 9 -16.25 -52.83 -11.54
C VAL A 9 -17.41 -52.40 -10.66
N THR A 10 -17.30 -52.65 -9.36
CA THR A 10 -18.23 -52.12 -8.35
C THR A 10 -17.83 -50.70 -8.05
N LEU A 11 -18.63 -49.72 -8.55
CA LEU A 11 -18.53 -48.34 -8.15
C LEU A 11 -19.06 -48.22 -6.71
N ALA A 12 -18.16 -48.02 -5.75
CA ALA A 12 -18.52 -47.60 -4.41
C ALA A 12 -18.82 -46.09 -4.46
N LEU A 13 -20.09 -45.76 -4.45
CA LEU A 13 -20.55 -44.38 -4.19
C LEU A 13 -20.24 -44.02 -2.74
N PHE A 14 -19.14 -43.32 -2.52
CA PHE A 14 -18.92 -42.61 -1.25
C PHE A 14 -19.92 -41.44 -1.20
N HIS A 15 -20.99 -41.61 -0.48
CA HIS A 15 -21.79 -40.47 -0.01
C HIS A 15 -20.97 -39.78 1.04
N PHE A 16 -20.30 -38.68 0.64
CA PHE A 16 -19.91 -37.64 1.59
C PHE A 16 -21.22 -37.00 2.09
N SER A 17 -21.68 -37.41 3.24
CA SER A 17 -22.62 -36.62 4.01
C SER A 17 -21.87 -35.36 4.40
N VAL A 18 -22.04 -34.27 3.66
CA VAL A 18 -21.69 -32.92 4.15
C VAL A 18 -22.63 -32.71 5.33
N GLY A 19 -22.14 -33.00 6.51
CA GLY A 19 -22.84 -32.62 7.75
C GLY A 19 -23.05 -31.12 7.70
N TRP A 20 -24.29 -30.70 7.73
CA TRP A 20 -24.63 -29.29 7.92
C TRP A 20 -24.05 -28.86 9.27
N VAL A 21 -22.99 -28.09 9.24
CA VAL A 21 -22.42 -27.47 10.44
C VAL A 21 -23.33 -26.29 10.74
N ALA A 22 -24.11 -26.38 11.79
CA ALA A 22 -24.94 -25.29 12.29
C ALA A 22 -24.07 -24.05 12.51
N ALA A 23 -24.67 -22.86 12.49
CA ALA A 23 -23.98 -21.61 12.85
C ALA A 23 -23.18 -21.82 14.14
N ASP A 24 -21.94 -21.34 14.20
CA ASP A 24 -21.07 -21.51 15.34
C ASP A 24 -20.28 -20.23 15.65
N MET A 25 -19.74 -20.14 16.87
CA MET A 25 -18.95 -19.01 17.35
C MET A 25 -17.76 -19.54 18.12
N VAL A 26 -16.59 -18.98 17.83
CA VAL A 26 -15.34 -19.29 18.54
C VAL A 26 -14.57 -18.02 18.90
N GLN A 27 -13.70 -18.12 19.89
CA GLN A 27 -12.61 -17.17 20.05
C GLN A 27 -11.41 -17.66 19.23
N LEU A 28 -10.83 -16.80 18.42
CA LEU A 28 -9.76 -17.17 17.49
C LEU A 28 -8.48 -17.57 18.21
N ASP A 29 -7.92 -18.68 17.77
CA ASP A 29 -6.63 -19.22 18.19
C ASP A 29 -5.97 -19.97 17.02
N GLU A 30 -4.80 -20.56 17.24
CA GLU A 30 -4.05 -21.29 16.24
C GLU A 30 -4.84 -22.49 15.65
N ALA A 31 -5.61 -23.18 16.49
CA ALA A 31 -6.31 -24.40 16.11
C ALA A 31 -7.51 -24.15 15.17
N ASN A 32 -8.15 -22.99 15.28
CA ASN A 32 -9.37 -22.68 14.54
C ASN A 32 -9.20 -21.61 13.45
N TRP A 33 -8.05 -20.94 13.39
CA TRP A 33 -7.77 -19.82 12.47
C TRP A 33 -8.19 -20.09 11.03
N SER A 34 -7.66 -21.13 10.41
CA SER A 34 -7.89 -21.45 8.99
C SER A 34 -9.34 -21.74 8.65
N THR A 35 -10.16 -22.08 9.66
CA THR A 35 -11.56 -22.44 9.50
C THR A 35 -12.49 -21.24 9.62
N TYR A 36 -12.12 -20.23 10.43
CA TYR A 36 -13.02 -19.15 10.82
C TYR A 36 -12.62 -17.77 10.32
N VAL A 37 -11.35 -17.56 9.98
CA VAL A 37 -10.92 -16.26 9.42
C VAL A 37 -11.15 -16.26 7.92
N PRO A 38 -11.85 -15.25 7.37
CA PRO A 38 -12.10 -15.15 5.95
C PRO A 38 -10.82 -14.83 5.15
N ALA A 39 -10.88 -15.02 3.84
CA ALA A 39 -9.90 -14.48 2.92
C ALA A 39 -10.36 -13.12 2.38
N GLY A 40 -9.43 -12.23 2.14
CA GLY A 40 -9.70 -10.90 1.59
C GLY A 40 -8.46 -10.02 1.58
N LYS A 41 -8.62 -8.80 1.10
CA LYS A 41 -7.56 -7.79 1.08
C LYS A 41 -7.42 -7.07 2.43
N GLU A 42 -8.52 -6.93 3.18
CA GLU A 42 -8.63 -6.16 4.42
C GLU A 42 -8.83 -7.06 5.67
N VAL A 43 -8.26 -8.24 5.70
CA VAL A 43 -8.42 -9.14 6.84
C VAL A 43 -7.57 -8.67 8.01
N ASP A 44 -8.25 -8.24 9.08
CA ASP A 44 -7.66 -7.63 10.27
C ASP A 44 -7.77 -8.49 11.54
N ALA A 45 -8.29 -9.72 11.43
CA ALA A 45 -8.41 -10.67 12.53
C ALA A 45 -7.05 -10.94 13.21
N ILE A 46 -7.08 -11.10 14.54
CA ILE A 46 -5.94 -11.58 15.33
C ILE A 46 -6.43 -12.60 16.37
N TYR A 47 -5.50 -13.30 17.03
CA TYR A 47 -5.83 -14.21 18.11
C TYR A 47 -6.55 -13.49 19.25
N GLY A 48 -7.62 -14.13 19.72
CA GLY A 48 -8.48 -13.60 20.76
C GLY A 48 -9.69 -12.81 20.26
N ASP A 49 -9.78 -12.49 18.97
CA ASP A 49 -11.01 -11.94 18.38
C ASP A 49 -12.11 -13.01 18.34
N TYR A 50 -13.37 -12.61 18.16
CA TYR A 50 -14.53 -13.51 18.11
C TYR A 50 -14.95 -13.72 16.66
N ALA A 51 -14.99 -14.97 16.21
CA ALA A 51 -15.48 -15.32 14.90
C ALA A 51 -16.82 -16.04 14.98
N LEU A 52 -17.77 -15.61 14.15
CA LEU A 52 -19.07 -16.25 13.96
C LEU A 52 -19.15 -16.72 12.51
N ARG A 53 -19.63 -17.94 12.30
CA ARG A 53 -19.76 -18.55 11.00
C ARG A 53 -21.12 -19.22 10.86
N SER A 54 -21.78 -18.99 9.72
CA SER A 54 -23.02 -19.71 9.33
C SER A 54 -22.78 -20.51 8.06
N ASP A 55 -23.84 -21.13 7.54
CA ASP A 55 -23.82 -21.76 6.22
C ASP A 55 -23.48 -20.76 5.09
N ARG A 56 -23.71 -19.44 5.25
CA ARG A 56 -23.58 -18.42 4.24
C ARG A 56 -22.53 -17.36 4.50
N LEU A 57 -22.27 -17.03 5.75
CA LEU A 57 -21.49 -15.86 6.15
C LEU A 57 -20.32 -16.22 7.08
N MET A 58 -19.27 -15.39 6.99
CA MET A 58 -18.15 -15.35 7.93
C MET A 58 -18.03 -13.95 8.49
N VAL A 59 -17.89 -13.84 9.80
CA VAL A 59 -17.94 -12.60 10.58
C VAL A 59 -16.85 -12.62 11.61
N VAL A 60 -16.05 -11.55 11.74
CA VAL A 60 -15.12 -11.38 12.85
C VAL A 60 -15.44 -10.09 13.60
N VAL A 61 -15.53 -10.23 14.92
CA VAL A 61 -15.72 -9.11 15.86
C VAL A 61 -14.47 -8.97 16.70
N GLY A 62 -13.89 -7.80 16.73
CA GLY A 62 -12.67 -7.53 17.45
C GLY A 62 -12.79 -7.81 18.96
N ARG A 63 -11.76 -8.40 19.56
CA ARG A 63 -11.68 -8.59 21.01
C ARG A 63 -11.93 -7.26 21.73
N ALA A 64 -12.86 -7.24 22.68
CA ALA A 64 -13.31 -6.03 23.38
C ALA A 64 -12.30 -5.50 24.39
N VAL A 65 -11.16 -5.01 23.91
CA VAL A 65 -10.12 -4.33 24.69
C VAL A 65 -9.77 -2.99 24.05
N ALA A 66 -9.48 -1.99 24.87
CA ALA A 66 -9.24 -0.62 24.42
C ALA A 66 -8.03 -0.45 23.47
N THR A 67 -7.08 -1.39 23.52
CA THR A 67 -5.88 -1.37 22.68
C THR A 67 -6.04 -2.11 21.36
N ARG A 68 -7.24 -2.61 21.02
CA ARG A 68 -7.49 -3.33 19.78
C ARG A 68 -7.67 -2.34 18.63
N HIS A 69 -6.73 -2.37 17.69
CA HIS A 69 -6.75 -1.60 16.43
C HIS A 69 -6.71 -2.57 15.27
N ALA A 70 -7.30 -2.24 14.15
CA ALA A 70 -7.17 -2.98 12.90
C ALA A 70 -5.87 -2.55 12.18
N ASN A 71 -5.70 -1.25 11.96
CA ASN A 71 -4.50 -0.67 11.38
C ASN A 71 -4.28 0.77 11.91
N MET A 72 -3.34 1.52 11.31
CA MET A 72 -3.02 2.89 11.73
C MET A 72 -4.24 3.83 11.71
N THR A 73 -5.13 3.71 10.73
CA THR A 73 -6.29 4.60 10.54
C THR A 73 -7.57 4.07 11.17
N VAL A 74 -7.65 2.78 11.49
CA VAL A 74 -8.84 2.09 12.00
C VAL A 74 -8.58 1.63 13.43
N LYS A 75 -8.84 2.54 14.38
CA LYS A 75 -8.53 2.36 15.81
C LYS A 75 -9.79 2.07 16.63
N ASN A 76 -9.58 1.56 17.86
CA ASN A 76 -10.66 1.29 18.83
C ASN A 76 -11.71 0.31 18.30
N VAL A 77 -11.27 -0.76 17.62
CA VAL A 77 -12.16 -1.76 17.02
C VAL A 77 -12.61 -2.86 18.00
N GLY A 78 -12.29 -2.74 19.30
CA GLY A 78 -12.72 -3.69 20.30
C GLY A 78 -14.25 -3.80 20.32
N GLY A 79 -14.79 -5.01 20.10
CA GLY A 79 -16.23 -5.28 19.98
C GLY A 79 -16.91 -4.81 18.69
N ALA A 80 -16.19 -4.16 17.78
CA ALA A 80 -16.69 -3.78 16.46
C ALA A 80 -16.53 -4.92 15.46
N LEU A 81 -17.30 -4.89 14.38
CA LEU A 81 -17.20 -5.85 13.27
C LEU A 81 -16.01 -5.43 12.39
N ILE A 82 -15.03 -6.31 12.20
CA ILE A 82 -13.79 -6.01 11.49
C ILE A 82 -13.61 -6.78 10.19
N ASP A 83 -14.05 -8.05 10.10
CA ASP A 83 -14.03 -8.79 8.85
C ASP A 83 -15.43 -9.34 8.59
N PHE A 84 -15.90 -9.24 7.35
CA PHE A 84 -17.24 -9.67 6.99
C PHE A 84 -17.36 -10.03 5.51
N THR A 85 -17.63 -11.29 5.22
CA THR A 85 -17.79 -11.72 3.84
C THR A 85 -18.76 -12.90 3.69
N ARG A 86 -19.12 -13.20 2.45
CA ARG A 86 -19.82 -14.41 2.11
C ARG A 86 -18.88 -15.61 2.20
N ARG A 87 -19.41 -16.74 2.59
CA ARG A 87 -18.63 -17.98 2.74
C ARG A 87 -18.29 -18.66 1.40
N ASP A 88 -19.18 -18.55 0.41
CA ASP A 88 -19.01 -19.16 -0.92
C ASP A 88 -17.98 -18.41 -1.81
N VAL A 89 -17.88 -17.08 -1.64
CA VAL A 89 -16.91 -16.24 -2.34
C VAL A 89 -16.32 -15.27 -1.32
N GLN A 90 -15.18 -15.65 -0.77
CA GLN A 90 -14.51 -14.85 0.24
C GLN A 90 -13.68 -13.74 -0.41
N SER A 91 -13.99 -12.51 -0.06
CA SER A 91 -13.28 -11.31 -0.54
C SER A 91 -13.53 -10.18 0.46
N ASP A 92 -13.07 -10.37 1.70
CA ASP A 92 -13.26 -9.34 2.71
C ASP A 92 -12.53 -8.03 2.34
N GLN A 93 -13.29 -6.92 2.46
CA GLN A 93 -12.84 -5.55 2.19
C GLN A 93 -13.31 -4.60 3.29
N LEU A 94 -13.83 -5.14 4.40
CA LEU A 94 -14.33 -4.35 5.51
C LEU A 94 -13.18 -4.01 6.46
N SER A 95 -12.84 -2.74 6.56
CA SER A 95 -11.91 -2.31 7.60
C SER A 95 -12.57 -2.26 8.97
N CYS A 96 -13.80 -1.73 9.09
CA CYS A 96 -14.58 -1.79 10.33
C CYS A 96 -16.01 -1.28 10.17
N PHE A 97 -16.96 -1.89 10.89
CA PHE A 97 -18.25 -1.31 11.20
C PHE A 97 -18.33 -0.99 12.70
N TYR A 98 -18.45 0.30 13.02
CA TYR A 98 -18.56 0.82 14.39
C TYR A 98 -20.02 1.07 14.74
N PRO A 99 -20.64 0.24 15.57
CA PRO A 99 -21.95 0.55 16.14
C PRO A 99 -21.86 1.80 17.00
N HIS A 100 -22.74 2.74 16.76
CA HIS A 100 -22.78 4.08 17.40
C HIS A 100 -21.60 5.01 17.05
N GLY A 101 -20.79 4.64 16.03
CA GLY A 101 -19.66 5.43 15.56
C GLY A 101 -18.42 5.31 16.41
N THR A 102 -17.38 6.06 16.04
CA THR A 102 -16.04 6.01 16.63
C THR A 102 -15.93 6.71 18.01
N ALA A 103 -17.01 7.33 18.49
CA ALA A 103 -17.04 7.98 19.80
C ALA A 103 -17.20 7.02 20.97
N TYR A 104 -17.38 5.73 20.70
CA TYR A 104 -17.54 4.68 21.71
C TYR A 104 -16.50 3.58 21.54
N THR A 105 -16.10 2.97 22.67
CA THR A 105 -15.47 1.65 22.71
C THR A 105 -16.47 0.63 23.21
N LEU A 106 -16.33 -0.64 22.83
CA LEU A 106 -17.17 -1.71 23.34
C LEU A 106 -16.37 -2.57 24.32
N GLU A 107 -16.96 -2.86 25.47
CA GLU A 107 -16.39 -3.66 26.56
C GLU A 107 -17.19 -4.97 26.73
N GLY A 108 -16.56 -6.06 27.06
CA GLY A 108 -17.22 -7.34 27.28
C GLY A 108 -16.44 -8.54 26.79
N PRO A 109 -17.12 -9.66 26.46
CA PRO A 109 -18.60 -9.77 26.26
C PRO A 109 -19.43 -9.65 27.52
N VAL A 110 -20.71 -9.29 27.34
CA VAL A 110 -21.71 -9.23 28.44
C VAL A 110 -22.87 -10.18 28.14
N ASP A 111 -23.66 -10.50 29.18
CA ASP A 111 -24.87 -11.30 29.00
C ASP A 111 -25.84 -10.65 28.00
N TRP A 112 -26.47 -11.48 27.19
CA TRP A 112 -27.45 -11.01 26.20
C TRP A 112 -28.75 -10.56 26.92
N PRO A 113 -29.12 -9.28 26.82
CA PRO A 113 -30.34 -8.79 27.45
C PRO A 113 -31.61 -9.37 26.79
N LYS A 114 -32.62 -9.74 27.59
CA LYS A 114 -33.89 -10.25 27.06
C LYS A 114 -34.61 -9.22 26.16
N GLU A 115 -34.43 -7.96 26.46
CA GLU A 115 -35.02 -6.82 25.74
C GLU A 115 -34.49 -6.69 24.30
N LEU A 116 -33.32 -7.24 23.99
CA LEU A 116 -32.82 -7.30 22.63
C LEU A 116 -33.55 -8.31 21.74
N GLY A 117 -34.38 -9.18 22.38
CA GLY A 117 -34.97 -10.29 21.64
C GLY A 117 -33.91 -11.23 21.08
N ALA A 118 -34.31 -12.28 20.41
CA ALA A 118 -33.41 -13.25 19.80
C ALA A 118 -34.18 -14.14 18.83
N THR A 119 -33.47 -14.70 17.83
CA THR A 119 -33.99 -15.86 17.09
C THR A 119 -33.68 -17.15 17.85
N ASP A 120 -34.46 -18.18 17.67
CA ASP A 120 -34.32 -19.43 18.45
C ASP A 120 -33.07 -20.23 18.08
N GLN A 121 -32.39 -19.94 16.96
CA GLN A 121 -31.31 -20.73 16.40
C GLN A 121 -30.03 -19.92 16.05
N GLY A 122 -29.92 -18.66 16.51
CA GLY A 122 -28.76 -17.81 16.20
C GLY A 122 -27.67 -17.82 17.27
N TRP A 123 -26.39 -17.73 16.86
CA TRP A 123 -25.28 -17.43 17.76
C TRP A 123 -25.21 -15.94 18.05
N ARG A 124 -24.88 -15.60 19.31
CA ARG A 124 -25.00 -14.24 19.81
C ARG A 124 -23.81 -13.87 20.65
N ILE A 125 -23.40 -12.62 20.50
CA ILE A 125 -22.42 -11.99 21.39
C ILE A 125 -22.85 -10.54 21.62
N ALA A 126 -22.69 -10.04 22.85
CA ALA A 126 -23.08 -8.68 23.21
C ALA A 126 -21.96 -7.96 23.98
N PHE A 127 -21.90 -6.65 23.78
CA PHE A 127 -20.91 -5.76 24.38
C PHE A 127 -21.59 -4.53 24.96
N ARG A 128 -20.97 -3.90 25.97
CA ARG A 128 -21.38 -2.62 26.54
C ARG A 128 -20.61 -1.49 25.86
N ALA A 129 -21.29 -0.51 25.30
CA ALA A 129 -20.66 0.69 24.78
C ALA A 129 -20.23 1.61 25.93
N LYS A 130 -18.99 2.11 25.86
CA LYS A 130 -18.41 3.09 26.76
C LYS A 130 -17.94 4.29 25.93
N PRO A 131 -18.36 5.52 26.29
CA PRO A 131 -17.88 6.73 25.62
C PRO A 131 -16.35 6.86 25.77
N ILE A 132 -15.70 7.33 24.71
CA ILE A 132 -14.29 7.70 24.76
C ILE A 132 -14.17 9.08 25.41
N ASP A 133 -13.26 9.26 26.36
CA ASP A 133 -13.03 10.53 27.05
C ASP A 133 -12.75 11.67 26.04
N GLY A 134 -13.41 12.82 26.28
CA GLY A 134 -13.33 13.98 25.38
C GLY A 134 -14.11 13.86 24.08
N SER A 135 -14.76 12.71 23.81
CA SER A 135 -15.61 12.53 22.64
C SER A 135 -16.99 13.19 22.82
N ARG A 136 -17.72 13.37 21.70
CA ARG A 136 -19.12 13.81 21.71
C ARG A 136 -20.02 12.88 22.54
N ALA A 137 -19.69 11.59 22.56
CA ALA A 137 -20.46 10.59 23.32
C ALA A 137 -20.34 10.75 24.83
N ALA A 138 -19.24 11.31 25.32
CA ALA A 138 -19.07 11.62 26.75
C ALA A 138 -20.11 12.66 27.25
N GLN A 139 -20.72 13.44 26.34
CA GLN A 139 -21.78 14.40 26.67
C GLN A 139 -23.15 13.73 26.91
N LEU A 140 -23.27 12.43 26.57
CA LEU A 140 -24.51 11.65 26.71
C LEU A 140 -24.50 10.83 28.03
N GLU A 141 -24.05 11.44 29.10
CA GLU A 141 -24.11 10.85 30.43
C GLU A 141 -25.54 10.39 30.75
N GLY A 142 -25.66 9.22 31.40
CA GLY A 142 -26.95 8.64 31.73
C GLY A 142 -27.54 7.69 30.67
N LEU A 143 -26.87 7.46 29.56
CA LEU A 143 -27.22 6.38 28.63
C LEU A 143 -26.39 5.12 28.89
N ARG A 144 -27.07 3.99 29.00
CA ARG A 144 -26.47 2.65 28.97
C ARG A 144 -26.79 2.01 27.64
N ILE A 145 -25.75 1.72 26.85
CA ILE A 145 -25.88 1.14 25.52
C ILE A 145 -25.27 -0.26 25.53
N ILE A 146 -26.04 -1.25 25.05
CA ILE A 146 -25.56 -2.61 24.78
C ILE A 146 -25.74 -2.89 23.29
N VAL A 147 -24.69 -3.38 22.65
CA VAL A 147 -24.68 -3.78 21.25
C VAL A 147 -24.56 -5.30 21.18
N GLY A 148 -25.46 -5.93 20.44
CA GLY A 148 -25.45 -7.37 20.22
C GLY A 148 -25.38 -7.72 18.74
N TYR A 149 -24.61 -8.75 18.43
CA TYR A 149 -24.51 -9.37 17.11
C TYR A 149 -25.16 -10.73 17.16
N GLU A 150 -26.01 -11.05 16.16
CA GLU A 150 -26.66 -12.34 16.02
C GLU A 150 -26.52 -12.86 14.59
N LEU A 151 -26.00 -14.07 14.44
CA LEU A 151 -25.84 -14.77 13.17
C LEU A 151 -26.61 -16.08 13.18
N SER A 152 -27.42 -16.33 12.14
CA SER A 152 -28.24 -17.54 11.98
C SER A 152 -28.03 -18.17 10.62
N ASP A 153 -28.17 -19.50 10.54
CA ASP A 153 -28.17 -20.23 9.27
C ASP A 153 -29.34 -19.80 8.37
N GLY A 154 -29.14 -19.92 7.06
CA GLY A 154 -30.12 -19.58 6.05
C GLY A 154 -30.31 -18.09 5.80
N LEU A 155 -29.67 -17.20 6.59
CA LEU A 155 -29.76 -15.77 6.41
C LEU A 155 -28.55 -15.22 5.64
N ASP A 156 -28.82 -14.27 4.74
CA ASP A 156 -27.80 -13.54 3.97
C ASP A 156 -27.31 -12.27 4.68
N TYR A 157 -27.62 -12.12 5.99
CA TYR A 157 -27.30 -10.92 6.77
C TYR A 157 -26.98 -11.23 8.22
N LEU A 158 -26.16 -10.38 8.82
CA LEU A 158 -25.90 -10.28 10.24
C LEU A 158 -26.91 -9.30 10.85
N VAL A 159 -27.49 -9.66 11.99
CA VAL A 159 -28.33 -8.76 12.77
C VAL A 159 -27.48 -8.06 13.82
N VAL A 160 -27.54 -6.73 13.83
CA VAL A 160 -26.92 -5.90 14.87
C VAL A 160 -28.02 -5.17 15.63
N ARG A 161 -28.13 -5.45 16.94
CA ARG A 161 -29.12 -4.84 17.83
C ARG A 161 -28.44 -3.94 18.84
N SER A 162 -29.09 -2.83 19.15
CA SER A 162 -28.69 -1.94 20.24
C SER A 162 -29.84 -1.77 21.22
N LEU A 163 -29.56 -1.92 22.50
CA LEU A 163 -30.43 -1.56 23.59
C LEU A 163 -29.87 -0.31 24.27
N ILE A 164 -30.62 0.79 24.17
CA ILE A 164 -30.19 2.09 24.67
C ILE A 164 -31.17 2.48 25.77
N THR A 165 -30.69 2.47 27.00
CA THR A 165 -31.51 2.75 28.18
C THR A 165 -31.10 4.08 28.79
N ASN A 166 -32.04 4.98 28.99
CA ASN A 166 -31.83 6.22 29.72
C ASN A 166 -31.91 5.92 31.23
N THR A 167 -30.78 6.02 31.93
CA THR A 167 -30.65 5.81 33.35
C THR A 167 -30.66 7.12 34.17
N SER A 168 -30.74 8.26 33.50
CA SER A 168 -30.82 9.58 34.10
C SER A 168 -32.26 9.97 34.49
N GLU A 169 -32.40 11.05 35.23
CA GLU A 169 -33.70 11.59 35.65
C GLU A 169 -34.34 12.53 34.58
N GLN A 170 -33.63 12.82 33.50
CA GLN A 170 -34.11 13.71 32.45
C GLN A 170 -34.23 12.97 31.10
N ALA A 171 -35.05 13.47 30.19
CA ALA A 171 -35.08 12.93 28.84
C ALA A 171 -33.77 13.27 28.11
N VAL A 172 -33.22 12.29 27.38
CA VAL A 172 -31.98 12.44 26.59
C VAL A 172 -32.33 12.43 25.10
N GLU A 173 -31.81 13.40 24.39
CA GLU A 173 -31.83 13.44 22.93
C GLU A 173 -30.59 12.74 22.37
N LEU A 174 -30.79 11.72 21.53
CA LEU A 174 -29.73 10.91 20.93
C LEU A 174 -29.81 11.00 19.39
N GLU A 175 -28.78 11.53 18.78
CA GLU A 175 -28.50 11.35 17.35
C GLU A 175 -27.92 9.95 17.16
N LEU A 176 -28.72 9.04 16.63
CA LEU A 176 -28.32 7.66 16.41
C LEU A 176 -27.55 7.51 15.09
N ALA A 177 -26.32 7.05 15.16
CA ALA A 177 -25.49 6.84 13.97
C ALA A 177 -24.51 5.69 14.16
N ASP A 178 -24.20 5.01 13.07
CA ASP A 178 -23.07 4.08 12.96
C ASP A 178 -22.01 4.68 12.04
N GLU A 179 -20.82 4.10 12.01
CA GLU A 179 -19.79 4.42 11.02
C GLU A 179 -19.33 3.14 10.34
N MET A 180 -19.24 3.17 9.02
CA MET A 180 -18.72 2.06 8.24
C MET A 180 -17.48 2.49 7.48
N ARG A 181 -16.40 1.74 7.64
CA ARG A 181 -15.15 1.87 6.91
C ARG A 181 -14.93 0.63 6.09
N ALA A 182 -14.87 0.83 4.80
CA ALA A 182 -14.44 -0.16 3.84
C ALA A 182 -13.28 0.47 3.05
N ASP A 183 -12.64 -0.31 2.20
CA ASP A 183 -11.58 0.19 1.35
C ASP A 183 -11.94 1.49 0.62
N GLY A 184 -10.99 2.41 0.48
CA GLY A 184 -11.20 3.75 -0.09
C GLY A 184 -11.63 3.79 -1.55
N GLU A 185 -11.56 2.70 -2.30
CA GLU A 185 -12.02 2.60 -3.68
C GLU A 185 -13.51 2.22 -3.83
N PHE A 186 -14.20 2.00 -2.73
CA PHE A 186 -15.62 1.68 -2.76
C PHE A 186 -16.46 2.83 -3.32
N LYS A 187 -17.37 2.47 -4.24
CA LYS A 187 -18.50 3.32 -4.63
C LYS A 187 -19.62 3.11 -3.64
N SER A 188 -20.16 4.20 -3.10
CA SER A 188 -21.26 4.13 -2.15
C SER A 188 -22.49 4.90 -2.62
N GLY A 189 -23.65 4.55 -2.05
CA GLY A 189 -24.90 5.21 -2.35
C GLY A 189 -26.00 4.94 -1.32
N LEU A 190 -27.03 5.78 -1.37
CA LEU A 190 -28.22 5.66 -0.55
C LEU A 190 -29.44 5.44 -1.45
N ASN A 191 -30.16 4.33 -1.23
CA ASN A 191 -31.48 4.10 -1.83
C ASN A 191 -32.55 4.42 -0.78
N THR A 192 -33.13 5.62 -0.88
CA THR A 192 -34.13 6.11 0.08
C THR A 192 -35.45 5.32 0.03
N GLN A 193 -35.80 4.73 -1.12
CA GLN A 193 -37.02 3.92 -1.24
C GLN A 193 -36.89 2.59 -0.48
N LEU A 194 -35.67 2.02 -0.46
CA LEU A 194 -35.38 0.80 0.25
C LEU A 194 -34.89 1.04 1.68
N ASN A 195 -34.63 2.28 2.05
CA ASN A 195 -33.98 2.64 3.30
C ASN A 195 -32.64 1.90 3.48
N LEU A 196 -31.86 1.86 2.38
CA LEU A 196 -30.64 1.08 2.23
C LEU A 196 -29.46 2.00 1.92
N TRP A 197 -28.42 1.94 2.74
CA TRP A 197 -27.08 2.37 2.33
C TRP A 197 -26.30 1.17 1.82
N TRP A 198 -25.47 1.38 0.80
CA TRP A 198 -24.61 0.36 0.22
C TRP A 198 -23.28 0.95 -0.22
N CYS A 199 -22.23 0.08 -0.18
CA CYS A 199 -20.96 0.34 -0.84
C CYS A 199 -20.53 -0.88 -1.65
N TYR A 200 -19.70 -0.67 -2.69
CA TYR A 200 -19.35 -1.70 -3.66
C TYR A 200 -17.99 -1.46 -4.29
N ASP A 201 -17.12 -2.47 -4.22
CA ASP A 201 -15.88 -2.55 -4.99
C ASP A 201 -16.08 -3.50 -6.19
N PRO A 202 -16.08 -2.98 -7.43
CA PRO A 202 -16.31 -3.80 -8.62
C PRO A 202 -15.15 -4.73 -8.95
N HIS A 203 -13.91 -4.40 -8.57
CA HIS A 203 -12.73 -5.22 -8.86
C HIS A 203 -12.66 -6.44 -7.94
N TRP A 204 -12.78 -6.20 -6.64
CA TRP A 204 -12.73 -7.24 -5.61
C TRP A 204 -14.05 -7.98 -5.43
N ARG A 205 -15.11 -7.59 -6.14
CA ARG A 205 -16.44 -8.23 -6.10
C ARG A 205 -17.02 -8.33 -4.70
N GLN A 206 -16.85 -7.27 -3.93
CA GLN A 206 -17.37 -7.17 -2.59
C GLN A 206 -18.25 -5.94 -2.46
N ALA A 207 -19.41 -6.12 -1.88
CA ALA A 207 -20.34 -5.06 -1.55
C ALA A 207 -20.88 -5.27 -0.14
N TYR A 208 -21.25 -4.19 0.51
CA TYR A 208 -21.93 -4.22 1.80
C TYR A 208 -23.21 -3.40 1.73
N GLY A 209 -24.26 -3.91 2.38
CA GLY A 209 -25.52 -3.19 2.58
C GLY A 209 -25.83 -3.05 4.04
N VAL A 210 -26.38 -1.89 4.43
CA VAL A 210 -26.90 -1.62 5.78
C VAL A 210 -28.32 -1.13 5.66
N GLN A 211 -29.25 -1.80 6.37
CA GLN A 211 -30.66 -1.49 6.34
C GLN A 211 -31.24 -1.56 7.76
N PRO A 212 -31.92 -0.50 8.26
CA PRO A 212 -32.74 -0.60 9.48
C PRO A 212 -33.88 -1.62 9.29
N ALA A 213 -34.10 -2.44 10.31
CA ALA A 213 -35.16 -3.44 10.27
C ALA A 213 -36.56 -2.84 10.50
N ASP A 214 -36.63 -1.64 11.10
CA ASP A 214 -37.86 -0.97 11.51
C ASP A 214 -38.01 0.37 10.76
N GLU A 215 -39.19 0.61 10.19
CA GLU A 215 -39.50 1.83 9.44
C GLU A 215 -39.56 3.10 10.31
N ARG A 216 -39.53 2.97 11.64
CA ARG A 216 -39.35 4.10 12.55
C ARG A 216 -38.01 4.81 12.42
N PHE A 217 -37.03 4.15 11.82
CA PHE A 217 -35.67 4.67 11.59
C PHE A 217 -35.47 4.91 10.10
N VAL A 218 -35.22 6.16 9.74
CA VAL A 218 -34.91 6.56 8.37
C VAL A 218 -33.42 6.79 8.24
N LEU A 219 -32.80 6.07 7.33
CA LEU A 219 -31.38 6.11 7.09
C LEU A 219 -30.97 7.33 6.23
N TYR A 220 -30.00 8.04 6.73
CA TYR A 220 -29.29 9.11 6.02
C TYR A 220 -27.79 8.77 6.01
N ALA A 221 -27.15 9.04 4.89
CA ALA A 221 -25.70 8.93 4.80
C ALA A 221 -25.11 10.31 4.56
N GLY A 222 -24.23 10.74 5.44
CA GLY A 222 -23.38 11.90 5.21
C GLY A 222 -22.42 11.64 4.04
N ARG A 223 -21.76 12.69 3.53
CA ARG A 223 -20.62 12.49 2.63
C ARG A 223 -19.54 11.72 3.40
N PRO A 224 -18.87 10.77 2.77
CA PRO A 224 -17.76 10.08 3.42
C PRO A 224 -16.71 11.11 3.86
N GLU A 225 -16.45 11.16 5.16
CA GLU A 225 -15.35 11.95 5.72
C GLU A 225 -14.11 11.09 5.65
N GLY A 226 -13.18 11.44 4.75
CA GLY A 226 -11.96 10.69 4.50
C GLY A 226 -12.14 9.52 3.52
N LYS A 227 -11.04 8.85 3.18
CA LYS A 227 -11.05 7.67 2.31
C LYS A 227 -11.81 6.53 3.01
N GLY A 228 -12.84 6.01 2.33
CA GLY A 228 -13.51 4.78 2.69
C GLY A 228 -14.43 4.81 3.92
N SER A 229 -14.69 5.97 4.57
CA SER A 229 -15.62 6.01 5.70
C SER A 229 -16.96 6.64 5.34
N SER A 230 -18.04 6.10 5.93
CA SER A 230 -19.40 6.62 5.82
C SER A 230 -20.08 6.66 7.17
N ARG A 231 -20.57 7.83 7.57
CA ARG A 231 -21.44 7.99 8.73
C ARG A 231 -22.89 7.70 8.31
N LEU A 232 -23.51 6.75 8.98
CA LEU A 232 -24.88 6.28 8.74
C LEU A 232 -25.76 6.79 9.88
N GLU A 233 -26.61 7.80 9.59
CA GLU A 233 -27.51 8.38 10.60
C GLU A 233 -28.88 7.76 10.48
N TYR A 234 -29.50 7.45 11.62
CA TYR A 234 -30.84 6.85 11.71
C TYR A 234 -31.78 7.83 12.40
N ARG A 235 -32.47 8.61 11.61
CA ARG A 235 -33.36 9.66 12.11
C ARG A 235 -34.76 9.12 12.35
N PRO A 236 -35.51 9.72 13.30
CA PRO A 236 -36.91 9.34 13.51
C PRO A 236 -37.78 9.58 12.27
N ALA A 237 -38.60 8.60 11.88
CA ALA A 237 -39.57 8.76 10.78
C ALA A 237 -40.63 9.83 11.09
N SER A 238 -40.84 10.17 12.34
CA SER A 238 -41.71 11.27 12.79
C SER A 238 -41.13 12.67 12.52
N GLY A 239 -39.89 12.76 12.05
CA GLY A 239 -39.14 13.99 11.82
C GLY A 239 -38.15 14.32 12.95
N GLY A 240 -37.25 15.26 12.68
CA GLY A 240 -36.16 15.65 13.56
C GLY A 240 -34.86 14.86 13.30
N GLN A 241 -33.82 15.17 14.07
CA GLN A 241 -32.51 14.55 13.92
C GLN A 241 -32.23 13.55 15.06
N ALA A 242 -32.81 13.77 16.23
CA ALA A 242 -32.53 12.99 17.43
C ALA A 242 -33.76 12.18 17.90
N HIS A 243 -33.50 11.03 18.51
CA HIS A 243 -34.47 10.24 19.24
C HIS A 243 -34.53 10.71 20.68
N VAL A 244 -35.73 10.93 21.23
CA VAL A 244 -35.92 11.33 22.62
C VAL A 244 -36.21 10.10 23.47
N ILE A 245 -35.36 9.83 24.46
CA ILE A 245 -35.48 8.69 25.38
C ILE A 245 -35.86 9.24 26.78
N ALA A 246 -37.10 9.01 27.24
CA ALA A 246 -37.54 9.45 28.54
C ALA A 246 -36.80 8.72 29.68
N PRO A 247 -36.79 9.28 30.92
CA PRO A 247 -36.16 8.65 32.06
C PRO A 247 -36.66 7.21 32.31
N GLY A 248 -35.76 6.30 32.56
CA GLY A 248 -36.02 4.87 32.79
C GLY A 248 -36.60 4.11 31.59
N LYS A 249 -36.63 4.72 30.39
CA LYS A 249 -37.09 4.08 29.16
C LYS A 249 -35.93 3.60 28.32
N SER A 250 -36.23 2.63 27.45
CA SER A 250 -35.25 2.08 26.52
C SER A 250 -35.71 2.24 25.06
N LEU A 251 -34.75 2.47 24.17
CA LEU A 251 -34.88 2.41 22.72
C LEU A 251 -34.16 1.16 22.24
N THR A 252 -34.86 0.28 21.51
CA THR A 252 -34.27 -0.85 20.82
C THR A 252 -34.15 -0.50 19.34
N PHE A 253 -32.96 -0.72 18.78
CA PHE A 253 -32.65 -0.43 17.41
C PHE A 253 -32.00 -1.64 16.75
N GLU A 254 -32.55 -2.13 15.64
CA GLU A 254 -32.05 -3.27 14.85
C GLU A 254 -31.62 -2.81 13.47
N ARG A 255 -30.43 -3.24 13.03
CA ARG A 255 -29.91 -3.10 11.66
C ARG A 255 -29.56 -4.48 11.13
N ARG A 256 -29.74 -4.62 9.83
CA ARG A 256 -29.29 -5.78 9.07
C ARG A 256 -28.12 -5.36 8.20
N ILE A 257 -27.00 -6.03 8.38
CA ILE A 257 -25.78 -5.79 7.62
C ILE A 257 -25.54 -7.03 6.79
N PHE A 258 -25.25 -6.87 5.51
CA PHE A 258 -25.10 -8.00 4.60
C PHE A 258 -24.01 -7.75 3.56
N PRO A 259 -23.14 -8.76 3.29
CA PRO A 259 -22.22 -8.75 2.19
C PRO A 259 -22.93 -9.26 0.92
N ALA A 260 -22.50 -8.76 -0.23
CA ALA A 260 -22.92 -9.24 -1.54
C ALA A 260 -21.75 -9.22 -2.52
N ALA A 261 -21.90 -9.86 -3.67
CA ALA A 261 -20.85 -9.81 -4.68
C ALA A 261 -20.78 -8.45 -5.38
N ASP A 262 -21.89 -7.71 -5.37
CA ASP A 262 -22.05 -6.45 -6.10
C ASP A 262 -23.22 -5.61 -5.58
N SER A 263 -23.40 -4.42 -6.12
CA SER A 263 -24.48 -3.53 -5.72
C SER A 263 -25.86 -4.02 -6.17
N LEU A 264 -25.97 -4.85 -7.19
CA LEU A 264 -27.24 -5.50 -7.55
C LEU A 264 -27.66 -6.48 -6.48
N GLY A 265 -26.74 -7.28 -5.95
CA GLY A 265 -26.96 -8.19 -4.84
C GLY A 265 -27.43 -7.48 -3.57
N THR A 266 -26.81 -6.33 -3.21
CA THR A 266 -27.27 -5.55 -2.04
C THR A 266 -28.70 -5.03 -2.21
N GLN A 267 -29.04 -4.52 -3.40
CA GLN A 267 -30.40 -4.08 -3.71
C GLN A 267 -31.41 -5.26 -3.66
N ALA A 268 -31.04 -6.43 -4.18
CA ALA A 268 -31.88 -7.60 -4.15
C ALA A 268 -32.16 -8.10 -2.72
N ILE A 269 -31.13 -8.16 -1.87
CA ILE A 269 -31.28 -8.56 -0.46
C ILE A 269 -32.22 -7.56 0.24
N ALA A 270 -31.98 -6.25 0.11
CA ALA A 270 -32.79 -5.21 0.74
C ALA A 270 -34.27 -5.27 0.31
N ARG A 271 -34.56 -5.56 -0.97
CA ARG A 271 -35.93 -5.73 -1.48
C ARG A 271 -36.60 -6.99 -0.92
N ARG A 272 -35.88 -8.11 -0.86
CA ARG A 272 -36.41 -9.34 -0.21
C ARG A 272 -36.76 -9.10 1.24
N LEU A 273 -35.91 -8.35 1.98
CA LEU A 273 -36.18 -8.00 3.38
C LEU A 273 -37.42 -7.13 3.56
N ARG A 274 -37.86 -6.41 2.53
CA ARG A 274 -39.14 -5.68 2.49
C ARG A 274 -40.31 -6.50 1.93
N GLY A 275 -40.12 -7.76 1.59
CA GLY A 275 -41.12 -8.65 1.03
C GLY A 275 -41.45 -8.39 -0.43
N GLU A 276 -40.62 -7.65 -1.17
CA GLU A 276 -40.82 -7.43 -2.60
C GLU A 276 -40.59 -8.72 -3.38
N GLN A 277 -41.42 -8.94 -4.40
CA GLN A 277 -41.28 -10.07 -5.32
C GLN A 277 -40.22 -9.74 -6.37
N LEU A 278 -39.16 -10.55 -6.45
CA LEU A 278 -38.11 -10.43 -7.44
C LEU A 278 -38.17 -11.56 -8.44
N VAL A 279 -37.67 -11.32 -9.64
CA VAL A 279 -37.50 -12.32 -10.68
C VAL A 279 -36.00 -12.46 -10.96
N ALA A 280 -35.53 -13.69 -11.04
CA ALA A 280 -34.16 -13.97 -11.38
C ALA A 280 -33.95 -13.82 -12.90
N ALA A 281 -32.85 -13.22 -13.31
CA ALA A 281 -32.39 -13.19 -14.69
C ALA A 281 -30.96 -13.73 -14.77
N ALA A 282 -30.77 -14.74 -15.62
CA ALA A 282 -29.46 -15.26 -15.96
C ALA A 282 -28.87 -14.44 -17.12
N ILE A 283 -27.78 -13.75 -16.88
CA ILE A 283 -27.08 -12.96 -17.88
C ILE A 283 -25.92 -13.78 -18.43
N ALA A 284 -25.77 -13.82 -19.76
CA ALA A 284 -24.61 -14.34 -20.44
C ALA A 284 -23.99 -13.25 -21.32
N VAL A 285 -22.76 -12.88 -21.06
CA VAL A 285 -22.01 -11.93 -21.89
C VAL A 285 -21.06 -12.73 -22.77
N ARG A 286 -21.13 -12.50 -24.10
CA ARG A 286 -20.38 -13.23 -25.11
C ARG A 286 -19.87 -12.32 -26.20
N ASP A 287 -18.84 -12.76 -26.90
CA ASP A 287 -18.43 -12.24 -28.21
C ASP A 287 -18.41 -13.37 -29.24
N SER A 288 -17.74 -13.16 -30.38
CA SER A 288 -17.63 -14.17 -31.44
C SER A 288 -16.74 -15.36 -31.04
N ALA A 289 -15.83 -15.20 -30.09
CA ALA A 289 -14.92 -16.25 -29.62
C ALA A 289 -15.51 -17.06 -28.46
N GLY A 290 -16.51 -16.53 -27.75
CA GLY A 290 -17.15 -17.24 -26.65
C GLY A 290 -17.57 -16.36 -25.46
N PRO A 291 -17.49 -16.86 -24.22
CA PRO A 291 -17.80 -16.09 -23.02
C PRO A 291 -16.85 -14.92 -22.81
N VAL A 292 -17.38 -13.77 -22.34
CA VAL A 292 -16.59 -12.60 -21.96
C VAL A 292 -16.51 -12.53 -20.45
N ALA A 293 -15.38 -12.93 -19.91
CA ALA A 293 -15.09 -12.90 -18.49
C ALA A 293 -15.05 -11.46 -17.96
N ASN A 294 -15.43 -11.29 -16.68
CA ASN A 294 -15.29 -10.03 -15.96
C ASN A 294 -16.05 -8.82 -16.55
N ALA A 295 -16.97 -9.01 -17.48
CA ALA A 295 -17.81 -7.96 -18.04
C ALA A 295 -18.65 -7.29 -16.95
N VAL A 296 -18.64 -5.96 -16.89
CA VAL A 296 -19.43 -5.17 -15.94
C VAL A 296 -20.78 -4.86 -16.58
N VAL A 297 -21.84 -5.22 -15.89
CA VAL A 297 -23.23 -4.95 -16.30
C VAL A 297 -23.85 -3.95 -15.35
N ARG A 298 -24.19 -2.74 -15.85
CA ARG A 298 -24.91 -1.70 -15.10
C ARG A 298 -26.36 -1.72 -15.54
N ILE A 299 -27.28 -1.81 -14.57
CA ILE A 299 -28.73 -1.92 -14.84
C ILE A 299 -29.45 -0.65 -14.39
N LYS A 300 -30.31 -0.13 -15.27
CA LYS A 300 -31.21 1.01 -15.01
C LYS A 300 -32.66 0.67 -15.32
N ALA A 301 -33.58 1.18 -14.49
CA ALA A 301 -35.01 1.20 -14.76
C ALA A 301 -35.41 2.64 -15.10
N GLY A 302 -35.72 2.94 -16.37
CA GLY A 302 -35.79 4.32 -16.84
C GLY A 302 -34.44 5.02 -16.61
N ASP A 303 -34.46 6.14 -15.87
CA ASP A 303 -33.25 6.88 -15.50
C ASP A 303 -32.67 6.47 -14.15
N ALA A 304 -33.39 5.67 -13.36
CA ALA A 304 -32.97 5.25 -12.04
C ALA A 304 -31.93 4.09 -12.14
N ALA A 305 -30.77 4.27 -11.52
CA ALA A 305 -29.78 3.19 -11.39
C ALA A 305 -30.28 2.13 -10.40
N ILE A 306 -30.35 0.88 -10.86
CA ILE A 306 -30.63 -0.27 -10.01
C ILE A 306 -29.32 -0.76 -9.35
N GLY A 307 -28.24 -0.85 -10.09
CA GLY A 307 -26.95 -1.28 -9.59
C GLY A 307 -26.02 -1.74 -10.71
N ALA A 308 -24.87 -2.27 -10.30
CA ALA A 308 -23.89 -2.87 -11.18
C ALA A 308 -23.44 -4.22 -10.64
N GLY A 309 -23.15 -5.15 -11.53
CA GLY A 309 -22.58 -6.46 -11.23
C GLY A 309 -21.51 -6.85 -12.24
N ARG A 310 -20.72 -7.88 -11.94
CA ARG A 310 -19.63 -8.36 -12.78
C ARG A 310 -19.82 -9.82 -13.12
N ALA A 311 -19.76 -10.15 -14.40
CA ALA A 311 -19.80 -11.54 -14.86
C ALA A 311 -18.60 -12.34 -14.34
N ASN A 312 -18.78 -13.63 -14.15
CA ASN A 312 -17.71 -14.55 -13.75
C ASN A 312 -16.81 -14.92 -14.95
N GLU A 313 -15.88 -15.85 -14.74
CA GLU A 313 -14.95 -16.34 -15.79
C GLU A 313 -15.68 -16.98 -16.99
N GLU A 314 -16.87 -17.55 -16.79
CA GLU A 314 -17.70 -18.09 -17.85
C GLU A 314 -18.63 -17.03 -18.50
N GLY A 315 -18.39 -15.75 -18.24
CA GLY A 315 -19.20 -14.65 -18.77
C GLY A 315 -20.64 -14.61 -18.20
N LYS A 316 -20.89 -15.22 -17.04
CA LYS A 316 -22.22 -15.35 -16.45
C LYS A 316 -22.37 -14.45 -15.23
N LEU A 317 -23.57 -13.88 -15.08
CA LEU A 317 -24.02 -13.15 -13.90
C LEU A 317 -25.49 -13.48 -13.65
N VAL A 318 -25.86 -13.78 -12.43
CA VAL A 318 -27.27 -13.92 -12.03
C VAL A 318 -27.67 -12.71 -11.21
N VAL A 319 -28.77 -12.08 -11.62
CA VAL A 319 -29.31 -10.91 -10.93
C VAL A 319 -30.77 -11.14 -10.56
N GLU A 320 -31.22 -10.52 -9.50
CA GLU A 320 -32.61 -10.52 -9.06
C GLU A 320 -33.14 -9.08 -9.06
N VAL A 321 -34.18 -8.85 -9.84
CA VAL A 321 -34.78 -7.51 -10.02
C VAL A 321 -36.31 -7.60 -10.00
N PRO A 322 -37.04 -6.54 -9.69
CA PRO A 322 -38.50 -6.49 -9.91
C PRO A 322 -38.86 -6.80 -11.37
N ALA A 323 -40.04 -7.29 -11.62
CA ALA A 323 -40.53 -7.41 -12.99
C ALA A 323 -40.64 -6.02 -13.64
N GLY A 324 -40.15 -5.86 -14.88
CA GLY A 324 -40.14 -4.55 -15.56
C GLY A 324 -39.21 -4.49 -16.76
N ASP A 325 -39.12 -3.31 -17.35
CA ASP A 325 -38.21 -3.02 -18.48
C ASP A 325 -36.93 -2.36 -17.97
N TYR A 326 -35.78 -2.81 -18.52
CA TYR A 326 -34.45 -2.37 -18.07
C TYR A 326 -33.56 -2.02 -19.23
N ARG A 327 -32.69 -1.04 -19.01
CA ARG A 327 -31.51 -0.78 -19.85
C ARG A 327 -30.27 -1.31 -19.17
N CYS A 328 -29.50 -2.13 -19.89
CA CYS A 328 -28.24 -2.71 -19.44
C CYS A 328 -27.08 -2.11 -20.22
N GLN A 329 -26.18 -1.44 -19.53
CA GLN A 329 -24.93 -0.95 -20.05
C GLN A 329 -23.86 -2.00 -19.74
N VAL A 330 -23.23 -2.55 -20.79
CA VAL A 330 -22.27 -3.63 -20.64
C VAL A 330 -20.90 -3.18 -21.15
N ALA A 331 -19.90 -3.28 -20.30
CA ALA A 331 -18.51 -2.92 -20.58
C ALA A 331 -17.59 -4.09 -20.25
N ALA A 332 -16.55 -4.28 -21.05
CA ALA A 332 -15.45 -5.21 -20.77
C ALA A 332 -14.14 -4.64 -21.32
N VAL A 333 -13.03 -5.03 -20.71
CA VAL A 333 -11.69 -4.64 -21.19
C VAL A 333 -11.54 -5.00 -22.67
N GLY A 334 -10.93 -4.11 -23.44
CA GLY A 334 -10.69 -4.34 -24.87
C GLY A 334 -11.91 -4.21 -25.77
N ARG A 335 -13.07 -3.81 -25.26
CA ARG A 335 -14.31 -3.70 -26.03
C ARG A 335 -14.99 -2.35 -25.81
N PRO A 336 -15.62 -1.78 -26.88
CA PRO A 336 -16.47 -0.61 -26.69
C PRO A 336 -17.71 -0.99 -25.87
N GLU A 337 -18.11 -0.07 -24.99
CA GLU A 337 -19.31 -0.21 -24.18
C GLU A 337 -20.57 -0.33 -25.08
N GLN A 338 -21.51 -1.21 -24.69
CA GLN A 338 -22.75 -1.45 -25.41
C GLN A 338 -23.98 -1.29 -24.52
N MET A 339 -25.10 -0.85 -25.12
CA MET A 339 -26.40 -0.70 -24.47
C MET A 339 -27.37 -1.75 -24.98
N PHE A 340 -28.07 -2.38 -24.04
CA PHE A 340 -29.11 -3.37 -24.34
C PHE A 340 -30.40 -3.05 -23.60
N GLU A 341 -31.53 -3.29 -24.24
CA GLU A 341 -32.84 -3.22 -23.63
C GLU A 341 -33.35 -4.63 -23.35
N VAL A 342 -33.81 -4.87 -22.14
CA VAL A 342 -34.31 -6.18 -21.70
C VAL A 342 -35.57 -6.03 -20.85
N ARG A 343 -36.33 -7.11 -20.76
CA ARG A 343 -37.53 -7.17 -19.92
C ARG A 343 -37.42 -8.33 -18.94
N ALA A 344 -37.65 -8.05 -17.66
CA ALA A 344 -37.77 -9.05 -16.61
C ALA A 344 -39.25 -9.41 -16.40
N VAL A 345 -39.61 -10.67 -16.52
CA VAL A 345 -40.95 -11.20 -16.34
C VAL A 345 -40.96 -12.37 -15.35
N ALA A 346 -42.13 -12.68 -14.79
CA ALA A 346 -42.25 -13.85 -13.95
C ALA A 346 -41.83 -15.12 -14.69
N GLY A 347 -41.05 -15.97 -14.03
CA GLY A 347 -40.46 -17.18 -14.57
C GLY A 347 -39.02 -16.99 -15.01
N ARG A 348 -38.59 -17.72 -16.03
CA ARG A 348 -37.20 -17.73 -16.50
C ARG A 348 -36.89 -16.53 -17.38
N ASN A 349 -35.82 -15.83 -17.07
CA ASN A 349 -35.26 -14.73 -17.84
C ASN A 349 -33.81 -15.06 -18.19
N ASP A 350 -33.53 -15.24 -19.48
CA ASP A 350 -32.18 -15.46 -20.00
C ASP A 350 -31.84 -14.24 -20.88
N TRP A 351 -30.86 -13.41 -20.44
CA TRP A 351 -30.41 -12.24 -21.16
C TRP A 351 -29.02 -12.53 -21.74
N GLU A 352 -28.93 -12.52 -23.07
CA GLU A 352 -27.65 -12.67 -23.77
C GLU A 352 -27.19 -11.34 -24.33
N PHE A 353 -26.00 -10.91 -23.93
CA PHE A 353 -25.36 -9.69 -24.40
C PHE A 353 -24.16 -10.05 -25.28
N ARG A 354 -24.18 -9.58 -26.52
CA ARG A 354 -23.10 -9.80 -27.47
C ARG A 354 -22.29 -8.52 -27.63
N LEU A 355 -21.01 -8.60 -27.25
CA LEU A 355 -20.04 -7.53 -27.41
C LEU A 355 -19.21 -7.72 -28.67
N PRO A 356 -18.65 -6.65 -29.26
CA PRO A 356 -17.64 -6.76 -30.28
C PRO A 356 -16.41 -7.56 -29.79
N SER A 357 -15.70 -8.21 -30.69
CA SER A 357 -14.45 -8.90 -30.35
C SER A 357 -13.37 -7.88 -30.02
N PRO A 358 -12.56 -8.13 -28.99
CA PRO A 358 -11.38 -7.32 -28.69
C PRO A 358 -10.28 -7.69 -29.70
N GLY A 359 -9.19 -6.96 -29.68
CA GLY A 359 -7.90 -7.49 -30.11
C GLY A 359 -7.19 -8.12 -28.91
N HIS A 360 -6.29 -9.02 -29.17
CA HIS A 360 -5.48 -9.67 -28.13
C HIS A 360 -4.02 -9.25 -28.28
N PHE A 361 -3.38 -9.01 -27.14
CA PHE A 361 -1.93 -8.82 -27.08
C PHE A 361 -1.36 -9.94 -26.22
N GLU A 362 -0.32 -10.59 -26.74
CA GLU A 362 0.46 -11.58 -26.00
C GLU A 362 1.94 -11.20 -26.06
N ALA A 363 2.63 -11.29 -24.93
CA ALA A 363 4.07 -11.17 -24.87
C ALA A 363 4.72 -12.29 -24.09
N THR A 364 5.89 -12.72 -24.57
CA THR A 364 6.82 -13.57 -23.83
C THR A 364 8.08 -12.76 -23.59
N VAL A 365 8.35 -12.47 -22.30
CA VAL A 365 9.49 -11.65 -21.89
C VAL A 365 10.49 -12.54 -21.17
N ILE A 366 11.69 -12.61 -21.70
CA ILE A 366 12.78 -13.46 -21.19
C ILE A 366 14.04 -12.63 -20.92
N ASP A 367 14.92 -13.16 -20.10
CA ASP A 367 16.30 -12.69 -19.94
C ASP A 367 17.23 -13.25 -21.05
N GLU A 368 18.51 -12.92 -20.95
CA GLU A 368 19.55 -13.39 -21.88
C GLU A 368 19.82 -14.91 -21.77
N MET A 369 19.40 -15.55 -20.67
CA MET A 369 19.49 -17.01 -20.45
C MET A 369 18.26 -17.76 -20.98
N GLY A 370 17.23 -17.03 -21.45
CA GLY A 370 15.99 -17.59 -21.96
C GLY A 370 14.96 -17.91 -20.88
N SER A 371 15.16 -17.44 -19.65
CA SER A 371 14.23 -17.60 -18.54
C SER A 371 13.20 -16.46 -18.53
N GLY A 372 11.94 -16.76 -18.23
CA GLY A 372 10.92 -15.75 -18.01
C GLY A 372 11.24 -14.88 -16.80
N ILE A 373 11.10 -13.55 -16.94
CA ILE A 373 11.43 -12.61 -15.87
C ILE A 373 10.24 -11.75 -15.49
N PRO A 374 10.17 -11.33 -14.21
CA PRO A 374 9.19 -10.32 -13.81
C PRO A 374 9.36 -9.07 -14.66
N CYS A 375 8.26 -8.45 -15.05
CA CYS A 375 8.34 -7.20 -15.79
C CYS A 375 7.03 -6.43 -15.74
N LYS A 376 7.12 -5.18 -16.17
CA LYS A 376 6.01 -4.26 -16.38
C LYS A 376 5.81 -4.01 -17.86
N VAL A 377 4.55 -4.07 -18.31
CA VAL A 377 4.16 -3.72 -19.68
C VAL A 377 3.17 -2.57 -19.63
N ALA A 378 3.54 -1.42 -20.19
CA ALA A 378 2.69 -0.25 -20.31
C ALA A 378 2.14 -0.12 -21.72
N PHE A 379 0.86 0.28 -21.83
CA PHE A 379 0.15 0.43 -23.09
C PHE A 379 -0.34 1.86 -23.25
N TYR A 380 0.14 2.56 -24.28
CA TYR A 380 -0.26 3.93 -24.61
C TYR A 380 -0.95 3.94 -25.97
N GLY A 381 -2.25 4.29 -26.00
CA GLY A 381 -3.05 4.33 -27.21
C GLY A 381 -2.61 5.43 -28.18
N GLN A 382 -2.44 5.06 -29.45
CA GLN A 382 -2.13 6.00 -30.54
C GLN A 382 -3.37 6.24 -31.40
N GLY A 383 -4.21 7.21 -30.98
CA GLY A 383 -5.51 7.47 -31.58
C GLY A 383 -6.65 6.58 -31.11
N VAL A 384 -6.41 5.78 -30.08
CA VAL A 384 -7.35 4.98 -29.31
C VAL A 384 -7.10 5.27 -27.83
N ALA A 385 -8.11 5.05 -26.97
CA ALA A 385 -7.94 5.23 -25.53
C ALA A 385 -6.94 4.22 -24.95
N ASP A 386 -6.21 4.63 -23.92
CA ASP A 386 -5.41 3.72 -23.12
C ASP A 386 -6.35 2.66 -22.49
N PRO A 387 -5.89 1.41 -22.33
CA PRO A 387 -6.68 0.40 -21.63
C PRO A 387 -6.79 0.74 -20.15
N ASP A 388 -7.87 0.29 -19.52
CA ASP A 388 -8.05 0.28 -18.07
C ASP A 388 -8.21 -1.18 -17.64
N PHE A 389 -7.13 -1.77 -17.14
CA PHE A 389 -7.11 -3.16 -16.69
C PHE A 389 -7.63 -3.32 -15.26
N GLY A 390 -7.62 -2.26 -14.46
CA GLY A 390 -8.09 -2.29 -13.09
C GLY A 390 -7.62 -1.11 -12.23
N PRO A 391 -8.12 -1.08 -11.00
CA PRO A 391 -7.78 -0.05 -10.03
C PRO A 391 -6.36 -0.23 -9.49
N ASP A 392 -5.90 0.74 -8.72
CA ASP A 392 -4.61 0.70 -8.05
C ASP A 392 -4.47 -0.44 -7.03
N SER A 393 -5.58 -0.90 -6.47
CA SER A 393 -5.64 -2.05 -5.57
C SER A 393 -5.41 -3.41 -6.26
N ALA A 394 -5.44 -3.48 -7.58
CA ALA A 394 -5.29 -4.72 -8.33
C ALA A 394 -3.88 -5.33 -8.20
N VAL A 395 -3.79 -6.63 -8.51
CA VAL A 395 -2.50 -7.36 -8.44
C VAL A 395 -1.72 -7.23 -9.74
N HIS A 396 -2.31 -7.56 -10.88
CA HIS A 396 -1.62 -7.62 -12.18
C HIS A 396 -1.89 -6.39 -13.05
N GLY A 397 -3.15 -6.07 -13.27
CA GLY A 397 -3.56 -5.00 -14.17
C GLY A 397 -3.94 -3.74 -13.43
N VAL A 398 -3.14 -2.67 -13.55
CA VAL A 398 -3.34 -1.39 -12.87
C VAL A 398 -3.39 -0.28 -13.92
N ARG A 399 -4.55 0.35 -14.14
CA ARG A 399 -4.77 1.32 -15.21
C ARG A 399 -4.29 0.75 -16.56
N ASN A 400 -3.35 1.39 -17.23
CA ASN A 400 -2.76 0.95 -18.50
C ASN A 400 -1.50 0.09 -18.36
N LEU A 401 -1.23 -0.43 -17.14
CA LEU A 401 -0.09 -1.29 -16.84
C LEU A 401 -0.52 -2.74 -16.64
N TRP A 402 0.34 -3.65 -17.04
CA TRP A 402 0.25 -5.05 -16.69
C TRP A 402 1.57 -5.53 -16.08
N TYR A 403 1.50 -6.06 -14.87
CA TYR A 403 2.64 -6.65 -14.16
C TYR A 403 2.59 -8.17 -14.28
N THR A 404 3.74 -8.79 -14.52
CA THR A 404 3.91 -10.24 -14.54
C THR A 404 5.13 -10.66 -13.73
N HIS A 405 5.06 -11.84 -13.10
CA HIS A 405 6.18 -12.44 -12.35
C HIS A 405 7.00 -13.44 -13.16
N ASP A 406 6.48 -13.91 -14.29
CA ASP A 406 7.06 -14.98 -15.11
C ASP A 406 7.30 -14.57 -16.58
N GLY A 407 7.18 -13.30 -16.91
CA GLY A 407 7.36 -12.75 -18.23
C GLY A 407 6.25 -13.05 -19.23
N ARG A 408 5.13 -13.65 -18.80
CA ARG A 408 4.00 -13.94 -19.66
C ARG A 408 2.91 -12.89 -19.50
N VAL A 409 2.54 -12.29 -20.63
CA VAL A 409 1.47 -11.29 -20.67
C VAL A 409 0.43 -11.73 -21.69
N ARG A 410 -0.83 -11.69 -21.28
CA ARG A 410 -1.97 -11.86 -22.15
C ARG A 410 -3.07 -10.91 -21.73
N VAL A 411 -3.40 -9.94 -22.59
CA VAL A 411 -4.42 -8.93 -22.32
C VAL A 411 -5.30 -8.69 -23.53
N GLU A 412 -6.50 -8.18 -23.27
CA GLU A 412 -7.45 -7.74 -24.28
C GLU A 412 -7.34 -6.22 -24.45
N LEU A 413 -7.34 -5.73 -25.67
CA LEU A 413 -7.22 -4.33 -26.04
C LEU A 413 -8.31 -3.92 -27.01
N LEU A 414 -8.74 -2.67 -26.95
CA LEU A 414 -9.51 -2.08 -28.07
C LEU A 414 -8.71 -2.20 -29.36
N PRO A 415 -9.32 -2.60 -30.48
CA PRO A 415 -8.62 -2.57 -31.77
C PRO A 415 -8.06 -1.18 -32.07
N GLY A 416 -6.79 -1.09 -32.40
CA GLY A 416 -6.10 0.15 -32.63
C GLY A 416 -4.59 0.00 -32.55
N ARG A 417 -3.89 1.12 -32.55
CA ARG A 417 -2.43 1.17 -32.48
C ARG A 417 -1.99 1.60 -31.09
N TYR A 418 -0.98 0.91 -30.55
CA TYR A 418 -0.43 1.19 -29.22
C TYR A 418 1.09 1.33 -29.28
N GLU A 419 1.64 2.26 -28.51
CA GLU A 419 3.03 2.18 -28.06
C GLU A 419 3.05 1.26 -26.83
N VAL A 420 3.83 0.19 -26.91
CA VAL A 420 4.00 -0.80 -25.83
C VAL A 420 5.41 -0.63 -25.26
N VAL A 421 5.51 -0.42 -23.95
CA VAL A 421 6.78 -0.30 -23.22
C VAL A 421 6.93 -1.48 -22.28
N ILE A 422 7.97 -2.29 -22.48
CA ILE A 422 8.30 -3.45 -21.63
C ILE A 422 9.58 -3.13 -20.88
N SER A 423 9.55 -3.23 -19.53
CA SER A 423 10.68 -2.85 -18.69
C SER A 423 10.80 -3.73 -17.43
N HIS A 424 12.02 -3.79 -16.90
CA HIS A 424 12.38 -4.54 -15.68
C HIS A 424 13.40 -3.73 -14.84
N GLY A 425 13.02 -2.51 -14.47
CA GLY A 425 13.89 -1.60 -13.70
C GLY A 425 15.07 -1.02 -14.51
N PRO A 426 15.94 -0.21 -13.86
CA PRO A 426 16.99 0.56 -14.53
C PRO A 426 18.28 -0.20 -14.81
N GLU A 427 18.38 -1.45 -14.46
CA GLU A 427 19.50 -2.31 -14.84
C GLU A 427 19.30 -2.92 -16.22
N TYR A 428 18.06 -2.93 -16.70
CA TYR A 428 17.67 -3.56 -17.95
C TYR A 428 17.30 -2.55 -19.02
N ASP A 429 17.67 -2.88 -20.26
CA ASP A 429 17.20 -2.17 -21.43
C ASP A 429 15.67 -2.34 -21.56
N ALA A 430 14.97 -1.24 -21.81
CA ALA A 430 13.54 -1.29 -22.11
C ALA A 430 13.30 -1.54 -23.61
N ILE A 431 12.19 -2.22 -23.89
CA ILE A 431 11.70 -2.41 -25.26
C ILE A 431 10.51 -1.49 -25.48
N ILE A 432 10.61 -0.61 -26.48
CA ILE A 432 9.56 0.31 -26.88
C ILE A 432 9.17 0.00 -28.32
N ARG A 433 7.92 -0.40 -28.54
CA ARG A 433 7.44 -0.81 -29.86
C ARG A 433 6.03 -0.29 -30.13
N SER A 434 5.78 0.08 -31.39
CA SER A 434 4.41 0.27 -31.87
C SER A 434 3.83 -1.07 -32.30
N VAL A 435 2.62 -1.37 -31.83
CA VAL A 435 1.89 -2.61 -32.11
C VAL A 435 0.50 -2.24 -32.64
N ASP A 436 0.15 -2.82 -33.78
CA ASP A 436 -1.21 -2.74 -34.33
C ASP A 436 -2.01 -3.94 -33.83
N VAL A 437 -3.17 -3.68 -33.25
CA VAL A 437 -4.05 -4.66 -32.63
C VAL A 437 -5.36 -4.69 -33.43
N ALA A 438 -5.68 -5.82 -34.07
CA ALA A 438 -6.90 -5.99 -34.85
C ALA A 438 -7.96 -6.78 -34.10
N ALA A 439 -9.24 -6.50 -34.39
CA ALA A 439 -10.34 -7.18 -33.74
C ALA A 439 -10.33 -8.70 -34.05
N GLY A 440 -10.38 -9.53 -33.01
CA GLY A 440 -10.37 -10.98 -33.09
C GLY A 440 -9.01 -11.60 -33.44
N GLU A 441 -7.95 -10.79 -33.56
CA GLU A 441 -6.60 -11.25 -33.85
C GLU A 441 -5.69 -11.10 -32.61
N THR A 442 -4.59 -11.86 -32.60
CA THR A 442 -3.58 -11.81 -31.55
C THR A 442 -2.31 -11.19 -32.10
N SER A 443 -1.86 -10.12 -31.50
CA SER A 443 -0.55 -9.50 -31.76
C SER A 443 0.46 -10.07 -30.77
N HIS A 444 1.53 -10.69 -31.26
CA HIS A 444 2.56 -11.31 -30.44
C HIS A 444 3.82 -10.46 -30.38
N VAL A 445 4.42 -10.37 -29.20
CA VAL A 445 5.70 -9.73 -28.97
C VAL A 445 6.61 -10.67 -28.16
N ASP A 446 7.64 -11.20 -28.82
CA ASP A 446 8.75 -11.84 -28.13
C ASP A 446 9.77 -10.78 -27.75
N ALA A 447 10.10 -10.69 -26.47
CA ALA A 447 10.96 -9.67 -25.91
C ALA A 447 12.05 -10.33 -25.06
N MET A 448 13.30 -10.00 -25.37
CA MET A 448 14.44 -10.33 -24.51
C MET A 448 14.94 -9.03 -23.87
N LEU A 449 14.82 -8.92 -22.56
CA LEU A 449 15.36 -7.79 -21.81
C LEU A 449 16.81 -8.09 -21.44
N ARG A 450 17.69 -7.20 -21.85
CA ARG A 450 19.11 -7.30 -21.61
C ARG A 450 19.48 -6.53 -20.35
N ARG A 451 20.19 -7.17 -19.42
CA ARG A 451 20.83 -6.48 -18.30
C ARG A 451 22.07 -5.76 -18.83
N SER A 452 21.94 -4.48 -19.14
CA SER A 452 22.99 -3.67 -19.77
C SER A 452 23.83 -2.88 -18.78
N VAL A 453 23.38 -2.76 -17.54
CA VAL A 453 24.08 -2.08 -16.43
C VAL A 453 24.69 -3.15 -15.53
N ASP A 454 25.98 -3.02 -15.24
CA ASP A 454 26.72 -3.94 -14.39
C ASP A 454 26.68 -3.46 -12.93
N THR A 455 25.80 -4.09 -12.16
CA THR A 455 25.64 -3.84 -10.72
C THR A 455 26.26 -4.92 -9.85
N SER A 456 27.22 -5.71 -10.38
CA SER A 456 27.90 -6.79 -9.65
C SER A 456 28.48 -6.32 -8.31
N GLY A 457 28.09 -7.01 -7.24
CA GLY A 457 28.46 -6.67 -5.87
C GLY A 457 27.64 -5.52 -5.25
N TRP A 458 26.45 -5.28 -5.79
CA TRP A 458 25.47 -4.34 -5.27
C TRP A 458 24.05 -4.94 -5.34
N LEU A 459 23.21 -4.64 -4.36
CA LEU A 459 21.78 -4.94 -4.40
C LEU A 459 20.96 -3.67 -4.51
N SER A 460 20.00 -3.65 -5.42
CA SER A 460 19.01 -2.58 -5.54
C SER A 460 17.96 -2.69 -4.44
N ALA A 461 17.63 -1.57 -3.78
CA ALA A 461 16.75 -1.56 -2.63
C ALA A 461 15.78 -0.39 -2.62
N ASP A 462 14.56 -0.65 -2.11
CA ASP A 462 13.60 0.36 -1.68
C ASP A 462 13.24 0.05 -0.22
N LEU A 463 13.66 0.92 0.69
CA LEU A 463 13.59 0.67 2.14
C LEU A 463 12.32 1.22 2.78
N HIS A 464 11.39 1.78 1.96
CA HIS A 464 10.18 2.41 2.47
C HIS A 464 9.04 2.31 1.45
N SER A 465 8.10 1.42 1.72
CA SER A 465 6.90 1.25 0.91
C SER A 465 5.74 0.68 1.71
N HIS A 466 4.50 0.99 1.27
CA HIS A 466 3.26 0.69 1.96
C HIS A 466 2.28 -0.09 1.09
N SER A 467 1.39 -0.81 1.76
CA SER A 467 0.26 -1.51 1.16
C SER A 467 -0.93 -1.53 2.13
N THR A 468 -1.97 -2.28 1.84
CA THR A 468 -3.21 -2.27 2.65
C THR A 468 -3.04 -2.47 4.16
N PRO A 469 -2.07 -3.25 4.69
CA PRO A 469 -1.87 -3.33 6.13
C PRO A 469 -1.53 -1.99 6.81
N SER A 470 -1.04 -1.00 6.08
CA SER A 470 -0.83 0.39 6.56
C SER A 470 -2.13 1.13 6.85
N GLY A 471 -3.20 0.85 6.10
CA GLY A 471 -4.54 1.40 6.32
C GLY A 471 -4.81 2.78 5.73
N ASP A 472 -3.85 3.45 5.13
CA ASP A 472 -3.99 4.76 4.48
C ASP A 472 -3.87 4.71 2.96
N ASN A 473 -3.78 3.52 2.41
CA ASN A 473 -3.79 3.26 0.97
C ASN A 473 -4.61 2.01 0.63
N THR A 474 -4.86 1.79 -0.66
CA THR A 474 -5.67 0.69 -1.17
C THR A 474 -4.86 -0.37 -1.92
N ALA A 475 -3.58 -0.12 -2.15
CA ALA A 475 -2.70 -1.02 -2.89
C ALA A 475 -2.60 -2.38 -2.21
N SER A 476 -3.00 -3.46 -2.87
CA SER A 476 -2.89 -4.79 -2.29
C SER A 476 -1.43 -5.15 -2.05
N GLN A 477 -1.11 -5.78 -0.91
CA GLN A 477 0.27 -6.18 -0.59
C GLN A 477 0.83 -7.15 -1.64
N ARG A 478 0.01 -8.04 -2.19
CA ARG A 478 0.40 -8.91 -3.31
C ARG A 478 0.74 -8.12 -4.57
N GLY A 479 -0.04 -7.09 -4.89
CA GLY A 479 0.24 -6.18 -5.99
C GLY A 479 1.51 -5.38 -5.77
N ARG A 480 1.75 -4.92 -4.52
CA ARG A 480 3.00 -4.25 -4.13
C ARG A 480 4.22 -5.14 -4.39
N VAL A 481 4.19 -6.40 -3.93
CA VAL A 481 5.29 -7.36 -4.16
C VAL A 481 5.51 -7.59 -5.66
N LEU A 482 4.45 -7.70 -6.45
CA LEU A 482 4.59 -7.86 -7.90
C LEU A 482 5.18 -6.61 -8.58
N ASN A 483 4.82 -5.41 -8.11
CA ASN A 483 5.42 -4.17 -8.59
C ASN A 483 6.94 -4.12 -8.24
N LEU A 484 7.32 -4.45 -7.01
CA LEU A 484 8.72 -4.50 -6.57
C LEU A 484 9.55 -5.49 -7.41
N LEU A 485 9.01 -6.67 -7.68
CA LEU A 485 9.63 -7.69 -8.55
C LEU A 485 9.79 -7.18 -10.00
N ALA A 486 8.77 -6.51 -10.54
CA ALA A 486 8.80 -5.99 -11.90
C ALA A 486 9.81 -4.85 -12.10
N GLU A 487 10.15 -4.14 -11.03
CA GLU A 487 11.16 -3.08 -11.01
C GLU A 487 12.58 -3.58 -10.66
N HIS A 488 12.78 -4.88 -10.54
CA HIS A 488 14.07 -5.49 -10.17
C HIS A 488 14.64 -4.91 -8.88
N LEU A 489 13.82 -4.89 -7.83
CA LEU A 489 14.30 -4.57 -6.49
C LEU A 489 14.71 -5.87 -5.80
N GLU A 490 15.92 -5.90 -5.26
CA GLU A 490 16.59 -7.11 -4.77
C GLU A 490 16.63 -7.17 -3.25
N PHE A 491 16.55 -6.02 -2.55
CA PHE A 491 16.34 -5.92 -1.11
C PHE A 491 15.16 -5.04 -0.76
N ILE A 492 14.16 -5.58 -0.10
CA ILE A 492 12.91 -4.88 0.23
C ILE A 492 12.41 -5.27 1.63
N PRO A 493 12.73 -4.53 2.70
CA PRO A 493 12.09 -4.70 3.99
C PRO A 493 10.61 -4.32 3.89
N CYS A 494 9.75 -5.03 4.62
CA CYS A 494 8.32 -4.71 4.67
C CYS A 494 8.08 -3.64 5.74
N THR A 495 7.74 -2.40 5.35
CA THR A 495 7.71 -1.22 6.23
C THR A 495 6.32 -0.60 6.37
N GLU A 496 5.30 -1.42 6.66
CA GLU A 496 3.93 -0.96 6.86
C GLU A 496 3.80 -0.05 8.10
N HIS A 497 2.86 0.89 8.06
CA HIS A 497 2.60 1.82 9.15
C HIS A 497 2.17 1.12 10.44
N GLN A 498 2.88 1.38 11.55
CA GLN A 498 2.56 0.97 12.92
C GLN A 498 2.27 -0.53 13.09
N ARG A 499 2.72 -1.37 12.15
CA ARG A 499 2.45 -2.80 12.11
C ARG A 499 3.66 -3.56 11.55
N LEU A 500 4.09 -4.60 12.25
CA LEU A 500 5.05 -5.56 11.68
C LEU A 500 4.34 -6.43 10.65
N SER A 501 4.93 -6.54 9.46
CA SER A 501 4.43 -7.34 8.36
C SER A 501 5.58 -7.96 7.56
N THR A 502 5.27 -8.85 6.61
CA THR A 502 6.25 -9.52 5.78
C THR A 502 5.73 -9.75 4.36
N TYR A 503 6.62 -9.66 3.38
CA TYR A 503 6.33 -9.96 1.98
C TYR A 503 6.49 -11.44 1.61
N GLU A 504 7.09 -12.27 2.49
CA GLU A 504 7.39 -13.68 2.22
C GLU A 504 6.22 -14.52 1.67
N PRO A 505 4.97 -14.43 2.22
CA PRO A 505 3.86 -15.22 1.68
C PRO A 505 3.55 -14.89 0.22
N HIS A 506 3.73 -13.64 -0.20
CA HIS A 506 3.47 -13.19 -1.56
C HIS A 506 4.62 -13.54 -2.51
N LEU A 507 5.87 -13.44 -2.05
CA LEU A 507 7.04 -13.93 -2.79
C LEU A 507 6.92 -15.43 -3.04
N LYS A 508 6.54 -16.20 -2.02
CA LYS A 508 6.27 -17.63 -2.14
C LYS A 508 5.15 -17.94 -3.13
N HIS A 509 4.07 -17.14 -3.11
CA HIS A 509 2.96 -17.29 -4.05
C HIS A 509 3.42 -17.15 -5.51
N PHE A 510 4.32 -16.22 -5.80
CA PHE A 510 4.91 -16.01 -7.14
C PHE A 510 6.10 -16.93 -7.44
N GLY A 511 6.55 -17.76 -6.48
CA GLY A 511 7.77 -18.57 -6.64
C GLY A 511 9.04 -17.73 -6.76
N ALA A 512 9.05 -16.51 -6.19
CA ALA A 512 10.06 -15.48 -6.40
C ALA A 512 10.99 -15.25 -5.17
N ASN A 513 10.98 -16.12 -4.16
CA ASN A 513 11.82 -15.99 -2.97
C ASN A 513 13.33 -15.91 -3.27
N HIS A 514 13.76 -16.50 -4.39
CA HIS A 514 15.15 -16.46 -4.82
C HIS A 514 15.55 -15.14 -5.50
N ARG A 515 14.60 -14.27 -5.81
CA ARG A 515 14.83 -13.00 -6.52
C ARG A 515 14.92 -11.80 -5.60
N VAL A 516 14.55 -11.96 -4.33
CA VAL A 516 14.43 -10.85 -3.40
C VAL A 516 14.80 -11.29 -2.00
N LEU A 517 15.76 -10.59 -1.40
CA LEU A 517 15.99 -10.60 0.03
C LEU A 517 14.94 -9.70 0.68
N THR A 518 14.23 -10.22 1.68
CA THR A 518 13.23 -9.44 2.42
C THR A 518 13.33 -9.72 3.91
N CYS A 519 12.85 -8.81 4.71
CA CYS A 519 12.73 -9.01 6.15
C CYS A 519 11.48 -8.29 6.68
N THR A 520 11.07 -8.68 7.87
CA THR A 520 10.03 -7.97 8.63
C THR A 520 10.57 -6.62 9.09
N GLY A 521 9.79 -5.60 8.88
CA GLY A 521 10.07 -4.25 9.34
C GLY A 521 8.77 -3.50 9.62
N MET A 522 8.87 -2.21 9.85
CA MET A 522 7.74 -1.30 10.02
C MET A 522 8.15 0.14 9.84
N GLU A 523 7.17 0.99 9.56
CA GLU A 523 7.26 2.41 9.84
C GLU A 523 6.50 2.73 11.13
N LEU A 524 7.21 3.22 12.15
CA LEU A 524 6.59 3.72 13.38
C LEU A 524 6.19 5.18 13.19
N THR A 525 4.90 5.37 12.88
CA THR A 525 4.32 6.62 12.38
C THR A 525 3.66 7.39 13.50
N GLY A 526 4.42 8.30 14.12
CA GLY A 526 3.98 9.14 15.23
C GLY A 526 3.67 10.58 14.81
N GLN A 527 3.34 11.42 15.79
CA GLN A 527 3.18 12.86 15.65
C GLN A 527 4.26 13.54 16.49
N PRO A 528 4.78 14.73 16.14
CA PRO A 528 4.42 15.52 14.96
C PRO A 528 5.04 15.03 13.66
N LEU A 529 4.31 15.22 12.55
CA LEU A 529 4.84 15.08 11.20
C LEU A 529 5.73 16.29 10.86
N PRO A 530 6.78 16.10 10.05
CA PRO A 530 7.26 14.85 9.42
C PRO A 530 8.34 14.13 10.22
N ILE A 531 8.78 14.63 11.38
CA ILE A 531 9.99 14.14 12.06
C ILE A 531 9.76 12.89 12.91
N ASN A 532 8.52 12.53 13.20
CA ASN A 532 8.21 11.38 14.06
C ASN A 532 7.77 10.15 13.28
N HIS A 533 8.38 9.93 12.12
CA HIS A 533 8.27 8.75 11.30
C HIS A 533 9.62 8.06 11.16
N GLN A 534 9.73 6.82 11.57
CA GLN A 534 10.97 6.05 11.54
C GLN A 534 10.71 4.63 11.06
N ASN A 535 11.53 4.13 10.13
CA ASN A 535 11.57 2.72 9.80
C ASN A 535 12.56 1.98 10.72
N ALA A 536 12.25 0.72 10.99
CA ALA A 536 13.24 -0.22 11.51
C ALA A 536 13.08 -1.59 10.90
N PHE A 537 14.21 -2.25 10.62
CA PHE A 537 14.33 -3.60 10.10
C PHE A 537 15.73 -4.17 10.32
N PRO A 538 15.87 -5.51 10.51
CA PRO A 538 14.83 -6.51 10.73
C PRO A 538 14.22 -6.43 12.13
N LEU A 539 12.95 -6.83 12.24
CA LEU A 539 12.21 -6.93 13.51
C LEU A 539 11.53 -8.30 13.63
N VAL A 540 11.21 -8.71 14.87
CA VAL A 540 10.61 -10.01 15.14
C VAL A 540 9.09 -9.95 15.02
N LEU A 541 8.54 -10.51 13.94
CA LEU A 541 7.10 -10.63 13.73
C LEU A 541 6.47 -11.64 14.71
N ARG A 542 5.49 -11.19 15.46
CA ARG A 542 4.62 -12.04 16.28
C ARG A 542 3.28 -12.18 15.55
N GLU A 543 3.20 -13.17 14.69
CA GLU A 543 2.05 -13.38 13.83
C GLU A 543 0.72 -13.36 14.59
N ARG A 544 -0.30 -12.77 13.97
CA ARG A 544 -1.68 -12.75 14.47
C ARG A 544 -1.84 -12.15 15.88
N THR A 545 -0.92 -11.29 16.27
CA THR A 545 -1.02 -10.46 17.49
C THR A 545 -1.29 -9.01 17.11
N GLN A 546 -1.64 -8.19 18.11
CA GLN A 546 -1.87 -6.76 17.88
C GLN A 546 -0.63 -6.12 17.24
N ASP A 547 -0.82 -5.48 16.07
CA ASP A 547 0.20 -4.80 15.28
C ASP A 547 1.42 -5.69 14.92
N GLY A 548 1.26 -7.05 14.94
CA GLY A 548 2.34 -7.99 14.72
C GLY A 548 3.40 -7.99 15.83
N GLY A 549 3.10 -7.41 16.99
CA GLY A 549 4.03 -7.23 18.11
C GLY A 549 4.88 -5.96 18.03
N ALA A 550 4.47 -4.97 17.22
CA ALA A 550 5.17 -3.69 17.06
C ALA A 550 5.21 -2.85 18.34
N PRO A 551 6.22 -1.97 18.51
CA PRO A 551 6.23 -0.94 19.54
C PRO A 551 5.11 0.06 19.34
N GLN A 552 4.68 0.69 20.43
CA GLN A 552 3.70 1.78 20.40
C GLN A 552 4.37 3.11 20.07
N ILE A 553 3.66 3.97 19.32
CA ILE A 553 4.09 5.34 19.05
C ILE A 553 4.29 6.14 20.35
N ASP A 554 5.07 7.20 20.25
CA ASP A 554 5.19 8.22 21.29
C ASP A 554 5.02 9.61 20.67
N ALA A 555 4.50 10.56 21.45
CA ALA A 555 4.35 11.95 21.00
C ALA A 555 5.69 12.69 20.97
N HIS A 556 6.73 12.14 21.64
CA HIS A 556 8.05 12.72 21.66
C HIS A 556 8.99 11.94 20.72
N PRO A 557 9.47 12.55 19.61
CA PRO A 557 10.27 11.86 18.60
C PRO A 557 11.53 11.16 19.13
N GLU A 558 12.23 11.78 20.09
CA GLU A 558 13.43 11.17 20.69
C GLU A 558 13.11 9.93 21.53
N VAL A 559 11.96 9.91 22.22
CA VAL A 559 11.49 8.73 22.96
C VAL A 559 11.04 7.65 22.01
N GLN A 560 10.39 8.02 20.91
CA GLN A 560 9.91 7.07 19.90
C GLN A 560 11.06 6.33 19.23
N ILE A 561 12.06 7.07 18.73
CA ILE A 561 13.21 6.45 18.04
C ILE A 561 14.08 5.60 18.99
N GLU A 562 14.27 6.05 20.25
CA GLU A 562 14.94 5.25 21.29
C GLU A 562 14.21 3.95 21.55
N ARG A 563 12.86 4.01 21.71
CA ARG A 563 12.03 2.82 21.87
C ARG A 563 12.18 1.85 20.71
N LEU A 564 12.23 2.36 19.48
CA LEU A 564 12.38 1.56 18.28
C LEU A 564 13.76 0.90 18.21
N ALA A 565 14.83 1.65 18.48
CA ALA A 565 16.20 1.13 18.52
C ALA A 565 16.38 0.06 19.59
N MET A 566 15.77 0.23 20.76
CA MET A 566 15.84 -0.71 21.88
C MET A 566 14.85 -1.88 21.77
N TRP A 567 14.00 -1.93 20.72
CA TRP A 567 13.00 -3.00 20.54
C TRP A 567 13.67 -4.34 20.24
N ASP A 568 12.99 -5.43 20.60
CA ASP A 568 13.49 -6.80 20.45
C ASP A 568 14.86 -7.01 21.13
N ASP A 569 14.95 -6.57 22.41
CA ASP A 569 16.15 -6.67 23.26
C ASP A 569 17.39 -5.95 22.66
N ALA A 570 17.17 -4.79 22.04
CA ALA A 570 18.20 -4.03 21.32
C ALA A 570 18.92 -4.88 20.25
N SER A 571 18.16 -5.72 19.54
CA SER A 571 18.71 -6.51 18.44
C SER A 571 19.32 -5.61 17.37
N ASP A 572 20.31 -6.10 16.69
CA ASP A 572 20.97 -5.45 15.57
C ASP A 572 19.96 -5.20 14.43
N LYS A 573 19.82 -3.94 13.99
CA LYS A 573 18.84 -3.48 13.03
C LYS A 573 19.15 -2.09 12.50
N VAL A 574 18.72 -1.77 11.32
CA VAL A 574 18.74 -0.41 10.78
C VAL A 574 17.56 0.38 11.35
N VAL A 575 17.83 1.57 11.86
CA VAL A 575 16.83 2.57 12.24
C VAL A 575 16.95 3.77 11.31
N GLN A 576 15.92 4.00 10.51
CA GLN A 576 15.87 5.02 9.47
C GLN A 576 14.96 6.17 9.89
N ILE A 577 15.40 7.41 9.71
CA ILE A 577 14.54 8.59 9.81
C ILE A 577 13.92 8.86 8.46
N ASN A 578 12.57 8.87 8.40
CA ASN A 578 11.82 9.02 7.16
C ASN A 578 11.54 10.48 6.84
N HIS A 579 11.71 10.89 5.58
CA HIS A 579 11.31 12.18 5.00
C HIS A 579 11.33 13.37 5.99
N PRO A 580 12.43 13.62 6.73
CA PRO A 580 12.46 14.52 7.87
C PRO A 580 12.41 16.01 7.51
N ASN A 581 12.00 16.84 8.48
CA ASN A 581 12.35 18.25 8.52
C ASN A 581 13.65 18.41 9.33
N ILE A 582 14.78 18.48 8.62
CA ILE A 582 16.11 18.52 9.24
C ILE A 582 16.29 19.78 10.10
N ALA A 583 15.71 20.92 9.72
CA ALA A 583 15.78 22.16 10.51
C ALA A 583 15.13 21.97 11.90
N GLN A 584 13.98 21.30 11.95
CA GLN A 584 13.28 20.96 13.19
C GLN A 584 14.11 20.03 14.08
N MET A 585 14.76 19.06 13.47
CA MET A 585 15.60 18.10 14.20
C MET A 585 16.82 18.74 14.80
N ILE A 586 17.50 19.61 14.05
CA ILE A 586 18.82 20.10 14.46
C ILE A 586 18.74 21.27 15.44
N GLY A 587 17.68 22.09 15.43
CA GLY A 587 17.69 23.27 16.30
C GLY A 587 16.48 24.20 16.19
N ASP A 588 15.33 23.74 15.73
CA ASP A 588 14.09 24.55 15.67
C ASP A 588 12.88 23.66 15.95
N ARG A 589 12.74 23.26 17.21
CA ARG A 589 11.73 22.29 17.66
C ARG A 589 10.31 22.73 17.35
N ASP A 590 10.02 24.00 17.55
CA ASP A 590 8.68 24.57 17.36
C ASP A 590 8.47 25.25 16.00
N LEU A 591 9.50 25.28 15.14
CA LEU A 591 9.49 25.86 13.80
C LEU A 591 9.21 27.38 13.79
N ASP A 592 9.70 28.10 14.81
CA ASP A 592 9.58 29.56 14.90
C ASP A 592 10.71 30.31 14.16
N GLY A 593 11.67 29.57 13.60
CA GLY A 593 12.83 30.10 12.87
C GLY A 593 13.97 30.57 13.77
N ARG A 594 13.89 30.28 15.07
CA ARG A 594 14.95 30.62 16.05
C ARG A 594 15.62 29.36 16.54
N PRO A 595 16.96 29.41 16.76
CA PRO A 595 17.67 28.26 17.31
C PRO A 595 17.15 27.85 18.69
N ASP A 596 16.91 26.56 18.86
CA ASP A 596 16.64 25.93 20.14
C ASP A 596 17.37 24.57 20.25
N GLU A 597 16.93 23.68 21.13
CA GLU A 597 17.56 22.37 21.31
C GLU A 597 17.22 21.37 20.18
N GLY A 598 16.18 21.62 19.35
CA GLY A 598 15.71 20.67 18.35
C GLY A 598 15.32 19.31 18.94
N PHE A 599 15.55 18.26 18.14
CA PHE A 599 15.41 16.85 18.54
C PHE A 599 16.70 16.07 18.26
N ARG A 600 17.82 16.62 18.69
CA ARG A 600 19.18 16.15 18.35
C ARG A 600 19.49 14.74 18.83
N LYS A 601 18.87 14.30 19.92
CA LYS A 601 19.07 12.92 20.42
C LYS A 601 18.59 11.85 19.44
N MET A 602 17.74 12.21 18.47
CA MET A 602 17.35 11.27 17.43
C MET A 602 18.56 10.76 16.64
N PHE A 603 19.57 11.61 16.40
CA PHE A 603 20.78 11.21 15.67
C PHE A 603 21.67 10.21 16.43
N HIS A 604 21.42 9.98 17.72
CA HIS A 604 22.10 8.93 18.47
C HIS A 604 21.59 7.53 18.18
N TYR A 605 20.37 7.42 17.67
CA TYR A 605 19.70 6.15 17.38
C TYR A 605 19.46 5.92 15.89
N ALA A 606 19.75 6.92 15.05
CA ALA A 606 19.52 6.84 13.61
C ALA A 606 20.76 6.33 12.89
N ASP A 607 20.59 5.29 12.08
CA ASP A 607 21.63 4.71 11.23
C ASP A 607 21.63 5.36 9.85
N VAL A 608 20.46 5.67 9.30
CA VAL A 608 20.31 6.31 7.98
C VAL A 608 19.18 7.35 8.00
N ILE A 609 19.23 8.29 7.04
CA ILE A 609 18.24 9.37 6.91
C ILE A 609 17.77 9.48 5.46
N GLU A 610 16.46 9.62 5.25
CA GLU A 610 15.92 9.88 3.91
C GLU A 610 16.20 11.30 3.44
N VAL A 611 16.73 11.38 2.21
CA VAL A 611 17.11 12.65 1.60
C VAL A 611 16.55 12.84 0.19
N HIS A 612 15.46 12.15 -0.11
CA HIS A 612 14.82 12.16 -1.42
C HIS A 612 14.10 13.47 -1.77
N PRO A 613 13.91 13.75 -3.05
CA PRO A 613 14.41 13.00 -4.21
C PRO A 613 15.83 13.41 -4.61
N PRO A 614 16.67 12.50 -5.15
CA PRO A 614 18.09 12.72 -5.37
C PRO A 614 18.41 13.86 -6.36
N GLN A 615 17.55 14.11 -7.36
CA GLN A 615 17.74 15.20 -8.33
C GLN A 615 17.74 16.59 -7.70
N MET A 616 17.28 16.75 -6.48
CA MET A 616 17.30 18.02 -5.76
C MET A 616 18.72 18.48 -5.42
N ILE A 617 19.76 17.65 -5.57
CA ILE A 617 21.16 18.04 -5.43
C ILE A 617 21.56 19.10 -6.47
N PHE A 618 20.90 19.12 -7.62
CA PHE A 618 21.11 20.09 -8.70
C PHE A 618 20.18 21.30 -8.64
N ALA A 619 19.24 21.34 -7.69
CA ALA A 619 18.33 22.46 -7.50
C ALA A 619 19.04 23.64 -6.82
N ASP A 620 18.48 24.83 -7.02
CA ASP A 620 18.98 26.02 -6.32
C ASP A 620 18.83 25.86 -4.79
N LEU A 621 19.87 26.20 -4.06
CA LEU A 621 19.94 26.12 -2.60
C LEU A 621 18.92 27.03 -1.88
N THR A 622 18.30 27.96 -2.62
CA THR A 622 17.38 28.96 -2.07
C THR A 622 15.94 28.47 -1.88
N VAL A 623 15.61 27.24 -2.25
CA VAL A 623 14.23 26.74 -2.23
C VAL A 623 13.79 26.28 -0.85
N GLY A 624 12.78 26.91 -0.32
CA GLY A 624 12.05 26.61 0.92
C GLY A 624 11.55 27.86 1.61
N GLU A 625 10.28 28.23 1.38
CA GLU A 625 9.60 29.31 2.12
C GLU A 625 9.00 28.77 3.42
N GLY A 626 9.78 28.54 4.42
CA GLY A 626 9.45 28.11 5.78
C GLY A 626 7.98 27.91 6.19
N GLY A 627 7.73 26.76 6.77
CA GLY A 627 6.46 26.42 7.43
C GLY A 627 6.51 24.97 7.94
N PRO A 628 5.58 24.52 8.78
CA PRO A 628 5.61 23.19 9.42
C PRO A 628 5.61 22.00 8.44
N ARG A 629 5.25 22.22 7.17
CA ARG A 629 5.25 21.22 6.10
C ARG A 629 6.37 21.42 5.08
N ASP A 630 7.14 22.51 5.20
CA ASP A 630 8.27 22.78 4.32
C ASP A 630 9.48 22.01 4.83
N ARG A 631 9.79 20.89 4.15
CA ARG A 631 10.96 20.05 4.45
C ARG A 631 12.26 20.65 3.89
N GLY A 632 12.17 21.75 3.13
CA GLY A 632 13.29 22.32 2.40
C GLY A 632 13.83 21.36 1.33
N ASN A 633 15.07 21.60 0.91
CA ASN A 633 15.81 20.68 0.06
C ASN A 633 16.52 19.64 0.94
N ALA A 634 15.93 18.44 1.10
CA ALA A 634 16.40 17.43 2.04
C ALA A 634 17.87 17.04 1.81
N ILE A 635 18.30 16.88 0.55
CA ILE A 635 19.68 16.48 0.25
C ILE A 635 20.67 17.60 0.54
N VAL A 636 20.30 18.86 0.36
CA VAL A 636 21.14 20.02 0.75
C VAL A 636 21.20 20.16 2.27
N ASN A 637 20.08 20.01 2.95
CA ASN A 637 20.05 20.05 4.42
C ASN A 637 20.86 18.89 5.02
N TRP A 638 20.88 17.73 4.37
CA TRP A 638 21.75 16.62 4.75
C TRP A 638 23.24 16.96 4.58
N MET A 639 23.63 17.61 3.48
CA MET A 639 25.02 18.07 3.31
C MET A 639 25.41 19.12 4.37
N GLN A 640 24.47 19.95 4.82
CA GLN A 640 24.69 20.85 5.97
C GLN A 640 24.91 20.08 7.29
N LEU A 641 24.16 18.95 7.51
CA LEU A 641 24.43 18.09 8.67
C LEU A 641 25.84 17.51 8.64
N LEU A 642 26.30 17.04 7.47
CA LEU A 642 27.67 16.53 7.29
C LEU A 642 28.70 17.63 7.62
N ASN A 643 28.47 18.87 7.17
CA ASN A 643 29.33 20.04 7.49
C ASN A 643 29.32 20.40 8.96
N LEU A 644 28.28 20.06 9.71
CA LEU A 644 28.20 20.24 11.17
C LEU A 644 28.85 19.06 11.93
N GLY A 645 29.20 17.97 11.24
CA GLY A 645 29.83 16.79 11.82
C GLY A 645 28.86 15.63 12.12
N TYR A 646 27.60 15.71 11.73
CA TYR A 646 26.66 14.59 11.81
C TYR A 646 26.91 13.66 10.62
N ARG A 647 27.53 12.51 10.89
CA ARG A 647 27.94 11.55 9.85
C ARG A 647 26.86 10.50 9.60
N VAL A 648 25.63 10.92 9.36
CA VAL A 648 24.52 10.03 9.07
C VAL A 648 24.40 9.76 7.57
N PRO A 649 24.44 8.50 7.10
CA PRO A 649 24.29 8.16 5.69
C PRO A 649 22.93 8.55 5.13
N GLY A 650 22.93 9.05 3.87
CA GLY A 650 21.72 9.36 3.13
C GLY A 650 21.18 8.14 2.37
N VAL A 651 19.85 8.01 2.35
CA VAL A 651 19.11 7.04 1.53
C VAL A 651 17.95 7.72 0.81
N VAL A 652 17.43 7.10 -0.25
CA VAL A 652 16.24 7.56 -0.98
C VAL A 652 15.26 6.42 -1.16
N ASN A 653 13.99 6.65 -0.89
CA ASN A 653 12.96 5.62 -0.96
C ASN A 653 11.68 6.18 -1.57
N THR A 654 10.79 5.30 -2.02
CA THR A 654 9.58 5.75 -2.73
C THR A 654 8.47 6.21 -1.80
N ASP A 655 8.41 5.70 -0.58
CA ASP A 655 7.25 5.88 0.31
C ASP A 655 5.93 5.58 -0.45
N ALA A 656 5.96 4.48 -1.25
CA ALA A 656 4.94 4.21 -2.24
C ALA A 656 3.65 3.72 -1.59
N HIS A 657 2.53 4.40 -1.89
CA HIS A 657 1.19 4.10 -1.39
C HIS A 657 0.26 3.50 -2.45
N TRP A 658 0.71 3.38 -3.71
CA TRP A 658 -0.07 2.85 -4.84
C TRP A 658 0.79 1.95 -5.73
N ASN A 659 0.13 1.09 -6.53
CA ASN A 659 0.81 0.16 -7.42
C ASN A 659 1.01 0.70 -8.86
N PHE A 660 0.39 1.83 -9.21
CA PHE A 660 0.61 2.46 -10.51
C PHE A 660 1.94 3.19 -10.53
N HIS A 661 2.98 2.59 -11.09
CA HIS A 661 4.36 3.10 -11.07
C HIS A 661 4.85 3.48 -9.66
N GLY A 662 4.37 2.77 -8.63
CA GLY A 662 4.57 3.21 -7.24
C GLY A 662 5.98 3.03 -6.74
N SER A 663 6.58 1.84 -6.92
CA SER A 663 7.88 1.50 -6.37
C SER A 663 8.99 1.59 -7.40
N GLY A 664 10.24 1.73 -6.94
CA GLY A 664 11.45 1.53 -7.72
C GLY A 664 11.88 2.69 -8.63
N TRP A 665 11.08 3.77 -8.76
CA TRP A 665 11.48 4.94 -9.54
C TRP A 665 12.58 5.76 -8.85
N ILE A 666 12.68 5.69 -7.52
CA ILE A 666 13.87 6.01 -6.73
C ILE A 666 14.25 4.78 -5.92
N ARG A 667 15.54 4.56 -5.76
CA ARG A 667 16.11 3.38 -5.11
C ARG A 667 17.51 3.64 -4.60
N ASN A 668 17.98 2.71 -3.78
CA ASN A 668 19.36 2.65 -3.34
C ASN A 668 20.05 1.46 -4.01
N TYR A 669 21.34 1.59 -4.31
CA TYR A 669 22.22 0.45 -4.52
C TYR A 669 23.11 0.33 -3.30
N ILE A 670 23.04 -0.82 -2.64
CA ILE A 670 23.75 -1.11 -1.40
C ILE A 670 24.88 -2.09 -1.71
N ARG A 671 26.08 -1.81 -1.21
CA ARG A 671 27.23 -2.69 -1.40
C ARG A 671 26.99 -4.05 -0.77
N SER A 672 27.30 -5.12 -1.49
CA SER A 672 27.11 -6.49 -1.09
C SER A 672 28.28 -7.36 -1.54
N SER A 673 28.51 -8.46 -0.87
CA SER A 673 29.48 -9.50 -1.29
C SER A 673 28.99 -10.31 -2.49
N THR A 674 27.69 -10.24 -2.79
CA THR A 674 27.03 -10.90 -3.92
C THR A 674 25.97 -9.99 -4.53
N ASP A 675 25.62 -10.19 -5.80
CA ASP A 675 24.47 -9.63 -6.49
C ASP A 675 23.32 -10.64 -6.70
N ASP A 676 23.41 -11.79 -6.05
CA ASP A 676 22.32 -12.77 -5.99
C ASP A 676 21.57 -12.64 -4.64
N PRO A 677 20.32 -12.14 -4.63
CA PRO A 677 19.55 -11.98 -3.39
C PRO A 677 19.36 -13.28 -2.60
N ALA A 678 19.41 -14.43 -3.27
CA ALA A 678 19.27 -15.74 -2.61
C ALA A 678 20.48 -16.09 -1.73
N ASP A 679 21.66 -15.57 -2.04
CA ASP A 679 22.91 -15.82 -1.33
C ASP A 679 23.34 -14.64 -0.43
N ALA A 680 22.58 -13.53 -0.45
CA ALA A 680 22.90 -12.33 0.30
C ALA A 680 22.61 -12.48 1.80
N ASP A 681 23.53 -12.00 2.63
CA ASP A 681 23.36 -11.94 4.09
C ASP A 681 22.66 -10.63 4.49
N LEU A 682 21.56 -10.76 5.20
CA LEU A 682 20.73 -9.63 5.62
C LEU A 682 21.51 -8.63 6.48
N MET A 683 22.33 -9.15 7.42
CA MET A 683 23.07 -8.26 8.33
C MET A 683 24.26 -7.60 7.65
N GLU A 684 24.87 -8.25 6.65
CA GLU A 684 25.86 -7.60 5.79
C GLU A 684 25.26 -6.35 5.10
N ILE A 685 24.02 -6.49 4.57
CA ILE A 685 23.32 -5.37 3.92
C ILE A 685 22.96 -4.26 4.91
N CYS A 686 22.48 -4.63 6.12
CA CYS A 686 22.21 -3.66 7.19
C CYS A 686 23.50 -2.88 7.56
N HIS A 687 24.59 -3.56 7.80
CA HIS A 687 25.87 -2.92 8.13
C HIS A 687 26.45 -2.09 6.97
N ALA A 688 26.18 -2.45 5.71
CA ALA A 688 26.55 -1.63 4.57
C ALA A 688 25.76 -0.32 4.51
N LEU A 689 24.47 -0.36 4.88
CA LEU A 689 23.63 0.84 5.04
C LEU A 689 24.17 1.77 6.12
N GLU A 690 24.44 1.24 7.32
CA GLU A 690 24.99 1.98 8.47
C GLU A 690 26.33 2.66 8.14
N LYS A 691 27.16 2.02 7.35
CA LYS A 691 28.43 2.56 6.88
C LYS A 691 28.30 3.58 5.73
N GLY A 692 27.12 3.76 5.17
CA GLY A 692 26.93 4.64 4.02
C GLY A 692 27.48 4.09 2.71
N ARG A 693 27.68 2.76 2.59
CA ARG A 693 28.07 2.10 1.34
C ARG A 693 26.89 1.98 0.39
N VAL A 694 26.32 3.13 0.07
CA VAL A 694 25.05 3.29 -0.64
C VAL A 694 25.19 4.35 -1.72
N VAL A 695 24.58 4.07 -2.88
CA VAL A 695 24.36 5.04 -3.96
C VAL A 695 22.87 5.26 -4.12
N MET A 696 22.46 6.51 -4.02
CA MET A 696 21.08 6.98 -4.13
C MET A 696 20.77 7.33 -5.59
N THR A 697 19.67 6.82 -6.16
CA THR A 697 19.39 7.05 -7.57
C THR A 697 17.90 7.04 -7.93
N ASN A 698 17.57 7.65 -9.05
CA ASN A 698 16.29 7.48 -9.74
C ASN A 698 16.49 6.86 -11.16
N GLY A 699 17.60 6.13 -11.38
CA GLY A 699 17.79 5.40 -12.62
C GLY A 699 19.26 5.09 -12.97
N PRO A 700 20.16 6.07 -13.10
CA PRO A 700 21.57 5.81 -13.37
C PRO A 700 22.23 5.02 -12.24
N PHE A 701 23.06 4.04 -12.56
CA PHE A 701 23.93 3.37 -11.60
C PHE A 701 25.30 4.06 -11.62
N MET A 702 25.84 4.34 -10.42
CA MET A 702 27.12 5.03 -10.30
C MET A 702 27.98 4.35 -9.25
N THR A 703 29.23 4.10 -9.54
CA THR A 703 30.23 3.71 -8.56
C THR A 703 31.29 4.80 -8.40
N VAL A 704 31.70 5.00 -7.15
CA VAL A 704 32.72 5.97 -6.76
C VAL A 704 33.67 5.30 -5.81
N SER A 705 34.99 5.48 -6.04
CA SER A 705 36.00 5.18 -5.03
C SER A 705 37.04 6.32 -5.01
N ALA A 706 37.66 6.51 -3.87
CA ALA A 706 38.72 7.51 -3.71
C ALA A 706 40.03 6.84 -3.31
N MET A 707 41.14 7.36 -3.84
CA MET A 707 42.51 6.87 -3.53
C MET A 707 43.42 8.05 -3.19
N SER A 708 44.25 7.88 -2.17
CA SER A 708 45.34 8.80 -1.87
C SER A 708 46.56 7.98 -1.40
N GLY A 709 47.70 8.18 -2.04
CA GLY A 709 48.83 7.29 -1.87
C GLY A 709 48.51 5.87 -2.30
N GLU A 710 48.64 4.89 -1.41
CA GLU A 710 48.31 3.48 -1.65
C GLU A 710 46.94 3.06 -1.08
N THR A 711 46.26 3.99 -0.39
CA THR A 711 44.98 3.71 0.27
C THR A 711 43.82 4.00 -0.67
N SER A 712 42.92 3.04 -0.84
CA SER A 712 41.66 3.18 -1.59
C SER A 712 40.48 2.92 -0.66
N VAL A 713 39.43 3.74 -0.78
CA VAL A 713 38.23 3.69 0.05
C VAL A 713 36.97 3.86 -0.79
N ASP A 714 35.84 3.37 -0.28
CA ASP A 714 34.50 3.53 -0.84
C ASP A 714 33.72 4.68 -0.11
N PRO A 715 32.60 5.15 -0.63
CA PRO A 715 31.69 6.04 0.11
C PRO A 715 31.34 5.48 1.49
N GLY A 716 31.30 6.37 2.49
CA GLY A 716 31.12 6.03 3.90
C GLY A 716 32.41 5.92 4.71
N ASP A 717 33.56 5.68 4.05
CA ASP A 717 34.85 5.49 4.71
C ASP A 717 35.63 6.81 4.92
N ASP A 718 36.63 6.75 5.81
CA ASP A 718 37.63 7.80 6.03
C ASP A 718 38.86 7.56 5.14
N LEU A 719 39.38 8.64 4.54
CA LEU A 719 40.58 8.64 3.74
C LEU A 719 41.61 9.62 4.30
N THR A 720 42.74 9.11 4.77
CA THR A 720 43.89 10.00 5.07
C THR A 720 44.53 10.42 3.75
N VAL A 721 44.58 11.74 3.55
CA VAL A 721 45.04 12.35 2.31
C VAL A 721 46.52 12.63 2.33
N VAL A 722 47.27 12.16 1.32
CA VAL A 722 48.69 12.37 1.16
C VAL A 722 48.91 13.54 0.20
N ASP A 723 49.73 14.50 0.60
CA ASP A 723 50.11 15.67 -0.18
C ASP A 723 48.92 16.49 -0.73
N GLY A 724 47.73 16.36 -0.10
CA GLY A 724 46.51 17.06 -0.52
C GLY A 724 45.84 16.47 -1.77
N GLU A 725 46.32 15.35 -2.31
CA GLU A 725 45.85 14.77 -3.59
C GLU A 725 44.91 13.58 -3.36
N VAL A 726 43.74 13.65 -4.00
CA VAL A 726 42.73 12.59 -4.02
C VAL A 726 42.43 12.23 -5.48
N GLN A 727 42.50 10.95 -5.81
CA GLN A 727 42.07 10.41 -7.12
C GLN A 727 40.70 9.76 -6.93
N LEU A 728 39.67 10.28 -7.60
CA LEU A 728 38.34 9.69 -7.64
C LEU A 728 38.21 8.82 -8.89
N GLN A 729 37.91 7.55 -8.74
CA GLN A 729 37.44 6.73 -9.86
C GLN A 729 35.92 6.81 -9.89
N VAL A 730 35.34 7.32 -10.96
CA VAL A 730 33.92 7.50 -11.14
C VAL A 730 33.46 6.75 -12.39
N ARG A 731 32.48 5.85 -12.22
CA ARG A 731 31.87 5.13 -13.34
C ARG A 731 30.36 5.30 -13.24
N VAL A 732 29.72 5.61 -14.37
CA VAL A 732 28.27 5.79 -14.50
C VAL A 732 27.74 4.93 -15.62
N GLU A 733 26.69 4.19 -15.34
CA GLU A 733 26.02 3.32 -16.30
C GLU A 733 24.52 3.62 -16.37
N CYS A 734 23.95 3.47 -17.55
CA CYS A 734 22.53 3.63 -17.80
C CYS A 734 22.04 2.61 -18.83
N PRO A 735 20.81 2.12 -18.73
CA PRO A 735 20.17 1.35 -19.78
C PRO A 735 19.84 2.21 -21.02
N ASN A 736 19.33 1.60 -22.08
CA ASN A 736 19.06 2.26 -23.37
C ASN A 736 18.01 3.39 -23.33
N TRP A 737 17.24 3.49 -22.27
CA TRP A 737 16.16 4.48 -22.11
C TRP A 737 16.55 5.65 -21.20
N LEU A 738 17.77 5.62 -20.62
CA LEU A 738 18.33 6.70 -19.80
C LEU A 738 19.67 7.18 -20.36
N ASP A 739 19.96 8.45 -20.18
CA ASP A 739 21.27 9.04 -20.46
C ASP A 739 21.62 10.09 -19.40
N VAL A 740 22.90 10.27 -19.18
CA VAL A 740 23.44 11.35 -18.35
C VAL A 740 24.39 12.22 -19.17
N ASN A 741 24.39 13.50 -18.87
CA ASN A 741 25.20 14.50 -19.58
C ASN A 741 26.07 15.35 -18.64
N ARG A 742 26.06 15.02 -17.34
CA ARG A 742 26.80 15.71 -16.29
C ARG A 742 27.33 14.72 -15.26
N VAL A 743 28.59 14.93 -14.82
CA VAL A 743 29.17 14.41 -13.58
C VAL A 743 29.75 15.59 -12.82
N GLN A 744 29.48 15.68 -11.52
CA GLN A 744 29.86 16.81 -10.70
C GLN A 744 30.34 16.34 -9.32
N VAL A 745 31.47 16.92 -8.88
CA VAL A 745 32.01 16.69 -7.55
C VAL A 745 31.57 17.82 -6.63
N PHE A 746 31.11 17.46 -5.46
CA PHE A 746 30.76 18.37 -4.36
C PHE A 746 31.81 18.21 -3.25
N ILE A 747 32.41 19.30 -2.82
CA ILE A 747 33.34 19.34 -1.69
C ILE A 747 32.66 20.12 -0.57
N ASN A 748 32.45 19.48 0.57
CA ASN A 748 31.71 20.05 1.69
C ASN A 748 30.33 20.60 1.25
N GLY A 749 29.62 19.86 0.39
CA GLY A 749 28.31 20.22 -0.14
C GLY A 749 28.31 21.32 -1.19
N ARG A 750 29.44 21.88 -1.57
CA ARG A 750 29.53 22.90 -2.61
C ARG A 750 29.95 22.29 -3.95
N PRO A 751 29.21 22.58 -5.03
CA PRO A 751 29.64 22.17 -6.37
C PRO A 751 30.94 22.87 -6.75
N VAL A 752 31.89 22.11 -7.27
CA VAL A 752 33.19 22.65 -7.72
C VAL A 752 33.14 22.81 -9.23
N GLU A 753 33.31 24.04 -9.73
CA GLU A 753 33.21 24.36 -11.17
C GLU A 753 34.25 23.59 -12.00
N GLU A 754 35.49 23.54 -11.56
CA GLU A 754 36.58 22.80 -12.22
C GLU A 754 36.37 21.30 -12.26
N HIS A 755 35.58 20.76 -11.37
CA HIS A 755 35.17 19.35 -11.28
C HIS A 755 33.71 19.13 -11.71
N THR A 756 33.22 20.01 -12.59
CA THR A 756 31.93 19.89 -13.26
C THR A 756 32.15 19.45 -14.72
N TYR A 757 31.95 18.19 -15.00
CA TYR A 757 32.15 17.59 -16.30
C TYR A 757 30.80 17.46 -17.01
N THR A 758 30.68 18.08 -18.20
CA THR A 758 29.45 17.94 -18.99
C THR A 758 29.78 17.40 -20.38
N ARG A 759 28.80 16.71 -20.99
CA ARG A 759 28.95 16.22 -22.37
C ARG A 759 29.27 17.37 -23.33
N ARG A 760 28.85 18.59 -23.03
CA ARG A 760 29.14 19.79 -23.82
C ARG A 760 30.59 20.28 -23.67
N THR A 761 31.14 20.27 -22.47
CA THR A 761 32.48 20.79 -22.16
C THR A 761 33.56 19.73 -22.23
N HIS A 762 33.24 18.46 -21.94
CA HIS A 762 34.15 17.33 -21.84
C HIS A 762 33.60 16.12 -22.60
N GLY A 763 33.10 16.30 -23.81
CA GLY A 763 32.43 15.28 -24.61
C GLY A 763 33.17 13.96 -24.77
N GLN A 764 34.51 14.03 -24.79
CA GLN A 764 35.37 12.84 -24.89
C GLN A 764 35.35 11.92 -23.66
N MET A 765 34.91 12.42 -22.50
CA MET A 765 34.77 11.64 -21.27
C MET A 765 33.44 10.86 -21.20
N PHE A 766 32.51 11.17 -22.12
CA PHE A 766 31.15 10.57 -22.10
C PHE A 766 30.97 9.55 -23.21
N GLY A 767 30.56 8.34 -22.84
CA GLY A 767 30.22 7.26 -23.76
C GLY A 767 28.79 7.33 -24.27
N ASN A 768 28.52 6.59 -25.38
CA ASN A 768 27.19 6.44 -25.97
C ASN A 768 26.56 5.05 -25.72
N GLY A 769 27.32 4.12 -25.12
CA GLY A 769 26.86 2.80 -24.72
C GLY A 769 26.16 2.81 -23.34
N ALA A 770 26.10 1.66 -22.68
CA ALA A 770 25.62 1.56 -21.30
C ALA A 770 26.53 2.36 -20.35
N VAL A 771 27.85 2.22 -20.49
CA VAL A 771 28.82 3.07 -19.79
C VAL A 771 28.77 4.49 -20.35
N LYS A 772 28.31 5.41 -19.51
CA LYS A 772 28.15 6.83 -19.83
C LYS A 772 29.37 7.65 -19.45
N PHE A 773 30.03 7.28 -18.36
CA PHE A 773 31.22 7.93 -17.85
C PHE A 773 32.08 6.89 -17.14
N ASP A 774 33.40 6.90 -17.37
CA ASP A 774 34.36 6.04 -16.68
C ASP A 774 35.73 6.72 -16.70
N ASN A 775 36.02 7.48 -15.63
CA ASN A 775 37.24 8.28 -15.60
C ASN A 775 37.76 8.46 -14.19
N ALA A 776 39.11 8.60 -14.09
CA ALA A 776 39.77 9.07 -12.89
C ALA A 776 39.80 10.61 -12.86
N LEU A 777 39.39 11.20 -11.74
CA LEU A 777 39.34 12.63 -11.51
C LEU A 777 40.29 13.00 -10.39
N SER A 778 41.20 13.96 -10.63
CA SER A 778 42.12 14.43 -9.60
C SER A 778 41.51 15.61 -8.87
N VAL A 779 41.41 15.53 -7.55
CA VAL A 779 40.90 16.58 -6.65
C VAL A 779 42.02 16.97 -5.67
N THR A 780 42.26 18.26 -5.53
CA THR A 780 43.26 18.79 -4.56
C THR A 780 42.51 19.39 -3.35
N LEU A 781 42.84 18.91 -2.16
CA LEU A 781 42.30 19.39 -0.90
C LEU A 781 43.37 20.11 -0.08
N ASN A 782 43.01 21.26 0.50
CA ASN A 782 43.89 22.02 1.36
C ASN A 782 43.50 21.94 2.85
N GLN A 783 42.40 21.30 3.15
CA GLN A 783 41.83 21.09 4.47
C GLN A 783 40.88 19.87 4.41
N ASP A 784 40.51 19.37 5.57
CA ASP A 784 39.55 18.29 5.68
C ASP A 784 38.24 18.58 4.94
N ALA A 785 37.74 17.59 4.26
CA ALA A 785 36.53 17.76 3.48
C ALA A 785 35.81 16.41 3.30
N HIS A 786 34.49 16.45 3.21
CA HIS A 786 33.77 15.34 2.63
C HIS A 786 33.53 15.56 1.12
N ILE A 787 33.66 14.48 0.36
CA ILE A 787 33.46 14.48 -1.09
C ILE A 787 32.21 13.66 -1.43
N ILE A 788 31.31 14.26 -2.20
CA ILE A 788 30.14 13.61 -2.78
C ILE A 788 30.23 13.77 -4.29
N VAL A 789 29.90 12.71 -5.04
CA VAL A 789 29.81 12.75 -6.50
C VAL A 789 28.36 12.58 -6.91
N ALA A 790 27.92 13.38 -7.87
CA ALA A 790 26.60 13.24 -8.46
C ALA A 790 26.66 13.22 -9.99
N THR A 791 25.75 12.48 -10.61
CA THR A 791 25.54 12.51 -12.06
C THR A 791 24.10 12.89 -12.39
N GLY A 792 23.88 13.52 -13.54
CA GLY A 792 22.54 13.92 -13.97
C GLY A 792 22.35 13.91 -15.49
N GLY A 793 21.09 13.78 -15.89
CA GLY A 793 20.62 13.78 -17.27
C GLY A 793 19.64 14.91 -17.57
N ASP A 794 18.80 14.72 -18.57
CA ASP A 794 17.76 15.67 -18.97
C ASP A 794 16.39 15.24 -18.45
N GLU A 795 15.47 16.20 -18.25
CA GLU A 795 14.09 15.95 -17.86
C GLU A 795 13.32 15.12 -18.91
N GLY A 796 12.28 14.44 -18.47
CA GLY A 796 11.36 13.68 -19.30
C GLY A 796 11.82 12.26 -19.67
N GLN A 797 13.05 11.87 -19.42
CA GLN A 797 13.55 10.54 -19.73
C GLN A 797 12.86 9.45 -18.88
N LEU A 798 12.57 9.72 -17.62
CA LEU A 798 11.98 8.78 -16.68
C LEU A 798 10.51 8.46 -17.00
N ALA A 799 9.78 9.40 -17.60
CA ALA A 799 8.33 9.29 -17.79
C ALA A 799 7.87 8.07 -18.60
N ARG A 800 8.65 7.62 -19.59
CA ARG A 800 8.28 6.46 -20.41
C ARG A 800 8.22 5.15 -19.65
N VAL A 801 9.12 4.97 -18.66
CA VAL A 801 9.22 3.74 -17.89
C VAL A 801 8.55 3.89 -16.52
N TYR A 802 8.74 5.03 -15.87
CA TYR A 802 8.22 5.27 -14.52
C TYR A 802 6.92 6.09 -14.46
N GLY A 803 6.33 6.37 -15.64
CA GLY A 803 5.04 7.02 -15.75
C GLY A 803 5.09 8.55 -15.75
N PRO A 804 3.96 9.19 -16.07
CA PRO A 804 3.89 10.63 -16.33
C PRO A 804 4.25 11.50 -15.12
N ASP A 805 4.06 10.99 -13.91
CA ASP A 805 4.36 11.73 -12.67
C ASP A 805 5.86 11.99 -12.51
N GLN A 806 6.72 11.24 -13.24
CA GLN A 806 8.18 11.41 -13.25
C GLN A 806 8.69 12.25 -14.42
N ALA A 807 7.81 12.94 -15.15
CA ALA A 807 8.19 13.70 -16.35
C ALA A 807 9.15 14.87 -16.10
N LEU A 808 9.09 15.45 -14.91
CA LEU A 808 9.98 16.56 -14.51
C LEU A 808 11.22 16.08 -13.72
N ALA A 809 11.30 14.81 -13.37
CA ALA A 809 12.45 14.28 -12.68
C ALA A 809 13.66 14.12 -13.63
N VAL A 810 14.81 14.61 -13.18
CA VAL A 810 16.08 14.47 -13.89
C VAL A 810 16.71 13.15 -13.49
N PRO A 811 17.10 12.27 -14.45
CA PRO A 811 17.88 11.08 -14.12
C PRO A 811 19.12 11.45 -13.31
N THR A 812 19.26 10.90 -12.11
CA THR A 812 20.28 11.32 -11.14
C THR A 812 20.76 10.14 -10.30
N ALA A 813 22.08 10.08 -10.07
CA ALA A 813 22.64 9.28 -8.98
C ALA A 813 23.55 10.14 -8.11
N VAL A 814 23.59 9.85 -6.81
CA VAL A 814 24.35 10.57 -5.78
C VAL A 814 25.05 9.56 -4.88
N SER A 815 26.35 9.71 -4.67
CA SER A 815 27.08 8.90 -3.70
C SER A 815 26.84 9.38 -2.27
N ASN A 816 27.02 8.50 -1.29
CA ASN A 816 27.32 8.94 0.06
C ASN A 816 28.72 9.58 0.15
N PRO A 817 29.04 10.31 1.24
CA PRO A 817 30.30 11.04 1.34
C PRO A 817 31.50 10.13 1.56
N ILE A 818 32.66 10.54 1.05
CA ILE A 818 33.98 10.05 1.45
C ILE A 818 34.59 11.14 2.34
N PHE A 819 35.01 10.80 3.54
CA PHE A 819 35.55 11.75 4.51
C PHE A 819 37.07 11.82 4.41
N CYS A 820 37.61 12.97 3.99
CA CYS A 820 39.02 13.18 3.72
C CYS A 820 39.68 13.93 4.90
N ASP A 821 40.69 13.29 5.50
CA ASP A 821 41.52 13.83 6.55
C ASP A 821 42.86 14.25 5.93
N VAL A 822 43.11 15.56 5.85
CA VAL A 822 44.28 16.15 5.18
C VAL A 822 45.44 16.36 6.15
N ASP A 823 45.19 16.61 7.42
CA ASP A 823 46.19 16.90 8.42
C ASP A 823 46.63 15.70 9.29
N GLY A 824 45.90 14.54 9.12
CA GLY A 824 46.19 13.30 9.85
C GLY A 824 45.64 13.31 11.28
N GLY A 825 44.79 14.27 11.62
CA GLY A 825 44.15 14.40 12.92
C GLY A 825 42.79 13.75 13.06
N GLY A 826 42.30 13.17 11.96
CA GLY A 826 40.93 12.72 11.78
C GLY A 826 40.04 13.81 11.18
N PHE A 827 39.01 13.40 10.38
CA PHE A 827 38.13 14.33 9.70
C PHE A 827 37.52 15.39 10.64
N THR A 828 37.72 16.65 10.30
CA THR A 828 37.18 17.81 11.02
C THR A 828 36.15 18.53 10.14
N PRO A 829 34.86 18.60 10.54
CA PRO A 829 33.82 19.28 9.80
C PRO A 829 34.05 20.80 9.75
N ASN A 830 33.75 21.41 8.59
CA ASN A 830 34.04 22.82 8.33
C ASN A 830 32.96 23.81 8.83
N GLY A 831 31.76 23.32 9.22
CA GLY A 831 30.65 24.14 9.69
C GLY A 831 29.96 25.00 8.63
N ASP A 832 30.21 24.76 7.32
CA ASP A 832 29.63 25.56 6.22
C ASP A 832 28.13 25.29 6.05
N MET A 833 27.31 26.30 6.14
CA MET A 833 25.85 26.25 6.02
C MET A 833 25.34 26.44 4.59
N LEU A 834 26.21 26.36 3.59
CA LEU A 834 25.89 26.41 2.16
C LEU A 834 25.08 27.65 1.74
N GLY A 835 25.22 28.76 2.43
CA GLY A 835 24.55 30.03 2.16
C GLY A 835 23.15 30.18 2.78
N ARG A 836 22.56 29.11 3.38
CA ARG A 836 21.34 29.18 4.17
C ARG A 836 21.59 28.51 5.53
N ALA A 837 21.58 29.28 6.59
CA ALA A 837 21.80 28.74 7.91
C ALA A 837 20.66 27.81 8.33
N LEU A 838 21.00 26.62 8.83
CA LEU A 838 20.10 25.85 9.69
C LEU A 838 19.95 26.58 11.04
N PRO A 839 18.85 26.40 11.75
CA PRO A 839 18.61 27.06 13.03
C PRO A 839 19.44 26.40 14.15
N VAL A 840 20.73 26.59 14.11
CA VAL A 840 21.69 26.14 15.14
C VAL A 840 22.46 27.33 15.73
N GLU A 841 22.82 27.25 16.99
CA GLU A 841 23.63 28.30 17.63
C GLU A 841 25.01 28.38 16.99
N PRO A 842 25.63 29.61 16.91
CA PRO A 842 26.98 29.75 16.42
C PRO A 842 27.98 28.89 17.23
N GLY A 843 28.85 28.16 16.50
CA GLY A 843 29.84 27.29 17.13
C GLY A 843 29.27 25.92 17.56
N HIS A 844 28.04 25.61 17.18
CA HIS A 844 27.46 24.30 17.44
C HIS A 844 28.36 23.16 16.93
N ARG A 845 28.57 22.17 17.76
CA ARG A 845 29.22 20.91 17.42
C ARG A 845 28.34 19.74 17.91
N PRO A 846 28.28 18.60 17.22
CA PRO A 846 27.57 17.43 17.72
C PRO A 846 28.11 17.08 19.12
N THR A 847 27.16 16.87 20.05
CA THR A 847 27.52 16.42 21.41
C THR A 847 27.65 14.89 21.47
N HIS A 848 27.20 14.22 20.44
CA HIS A 848 27.22 12.78 20.27
C HIS A 848 27.70 12.48 18.86
N GLY A 849 28.90 11.92 18.72
CA GLY A 849 29.34 11.31 17.47
C GLY A 849 28.58 10.00 17.25
N HIS A 850 28.38 9.57 16.01
CA HIS A 850 28.06 8.21 15.71
C HIS A 850 29.24 7.31 16.13
N ASP A 851 29.31 6.98 17.41
CA ASP A 851 30.03 5.76 17.81
C ASP A 851 28.99 4.64 17.56
N HIS A 852 29.16 3.85 16.51
CA HIS A 852 28.38 2.67 16.16
C HIS A 852 28.41 1.56 17.23
N GLU A 853 28.90 1.84 18.40
CA GLU A 853 28.77 1.02 19.58
C GLU A 853 27.57 1.51 20.40
N LEU A 854 26.37 0.99 20.08
CA LEU A 854 25.31 0.96 21.07
C LEU A 854 25.89 0.35 22.37
N PRO A 855 25.62 0.92 23.55
CA PRO A 855 26.00 0.25 24.77
C PRO A 855 25.35 -1.14 24.78
N ARG A 856 26.20 -2.17 24.69
CA ARG A 856 25.83 -3.58 24.73
C ARG A 856 25.21 -3.94 26.08
#